data_f8e1c384f65ef5b955e0450d3f89c60a
#
_entry.id   f8e1c384f65ef5b955e0450d3f89c60a
#
_cell.length_a   1.000
_cell.length_b   1.000
_cell.length_c   1.000
_cell.angle_alpha   90.00
_cell.angle_beta   90.00
_cell.angle_gamma   90.00
#
_symmetry.space_group_name_H-M   'P 1'
#
loop_
_entity.id
_entity.type
_entity.pdbx_description
1 polymer ?
#
loop_
_entity_poly.entity_id
_entity_poly.type
_entity_poly.pdbx_seq_one_letter_code
_entity_poly.pdbx_strand_id
1 'polypeptide(L)'
;MAERWIQDRHYLMVPFDDKDRAKRLGARWDFEKKKWYYTGDDSRRFAEWIPPEAAKVSDLSEEQQQMIALAKEGKNVLVDACIGSGKTTTIQTLCNEMTDKKILYLTYNRLLKVDAKSKITESNVTVTNYHGFASMILRNAGISSGVAELIQTLLANSEKIVIPGYDLLVIDEYQDIDREISEMLECIKDQNPGIQIVAVGDMKQKIYDKTTLNAAEFISDFLEDFERVSFTKCFRLSAPLAARLGRIWEKPINGVNKNCTVRTMALDDTVNFLAAQNPADILCLGKRDGLMASVLNELERKYPSRFNKRTVYASINDRDSGGATEPTKSTAIFTTFDGSKGLERKICVVFDYTLDYWSSRSLAPDTKYEILRNIFCVAMSRGKQQIIIVANDPEQVLSEAVLSMPFKTRKEYLRAFQVSEMFDFKYDEDIEDCYSLIRKRKIRRSDKTVIDIESSDCMIDLSPCIGIYQEASFFKKYDIMKQIEYVKDFHDDKALLQLKPGATMEDKVLFLTAYETRQDRYYCQVKPPFITDEQSDAIHKRLATEFTGDENVQQDFTMNLSDASGVPYCICGRPDVIKSNTIYELKFVNELEHKHFLQCAIYMVAFGLKKGILWNVKTNEQYSISIPDEEMFIQAVMKTVTKGSAKRAYIETCACAKRAS
;
A
#
# COMPACT_ATOMS: atom_id res chain seq x y z
N MET A 1 -19.41 -31.89 -49.22
CA MET A 1 -19.02 -30.60 -48.67
C MET A 1 -19.60 -30.53 -47.25
N ALA A 2 -18.79 -30.69 -46.23
CA ALA A 2 -19.25 -30.69 -44.84
C ALA A 2 -19.27 -29.24 -44.36
N GLU A 3 -20.47 -28.72 -44.12
CA GLU A 3 -20.66 -27.48 -43.41
C GLU A 3 -20.06 -27.65 -42.00
N ARG A 4 -18.92 -26.99 -41.74
CA ARG A 4 -18.38 -26.83 -40.38
C ARG A 4 -19.35 -25.92 -39.62
N TRP A 5 -20.14 -26.49 -38.72
CA TRP A 5 -20.87 -25.76 -37.70
C TRP A 5 -19.83 -24.98 -36.88
N ILE A 6 -19.81 -23.66 -37.02
CA ILE A 6 -19.08 -22.78 -36.16
C ILE A 6 -19.81 -22.80 -34.82
N GLN A 7 -19.36 -23.65 -33.90
CA GLN A 7 -19.87 -23.62 -32.53
C GLN A 7 -19.42 -22.27 -31.90
N ASP A 8 -20.37 -21.49 -31.40
CA ASP A 8 -20.11 -20.24 -30.71
C ASP A 8 -19.15 -20.47 -29.53
N ARG A 9 -18.07 -19.71 -29.50
CA ARG A 9 -17.09 -19.77 -28.44
C ARG A 9 -17.48 -18.81 -27.33
N HIS A 10 -17.76 -19.33 -26.13
CA HIS A 10 -18.02 -18.54 -24.93
C HIS A 10 -16.73 -18.39 -24.14
N TYR A 11 -16.18 -17.19 -24.11
CA TYR A 11 -14.91 -16.93 -23.46
C TYR A 11 -15.05 -16.84 -21.93
N LEU A 12 -14.05 -17.36 -21.23
CA LEU A 12 -14.00 -17.50 -19.78
C LEU A 12 -12.87 -16.67 -19.17
N MET A 13 -13.09 -16.17 -17.97
CA MET A 13 -12.10 -15.45 -17.14
C MET A 13 -11.48 -16.40 -16.13
N VAL A 14 -10.65 -17.32 -16.61
CA VAL A 14 -10.02 -18.34 -15.78
C VAL A 14 -8.73 -17.79 -15.18
N PRO A 15 -8.60 -17.66 -13.84
CA PRO A 15 -7.33 -17.33 -13.18
C PRO A 15 -6.26 -18.37 -13.52
N PHE A 16 -4.99 -17.96 -13.48
CA PHE A 16 -3.88 -18.87 -13.82
C PHE A 16 -3.88 -20.13 -12.94
N ASP A 17 -4.20 -20.00 -11.68
CA ASP A 17 -4.24 -21.10 -10.71
C ASP A 17 -5.40 -22.08 -10.97
N ASP A 18 -6.47 -21.63 -11.62
CA ASP A 18 -7.64 -22.44 -11.99
C ASP A 18 -7.53 -23.08 -13.38
N LYS A 19 -6.47 -22.83 -14.15
CA LYS A 19 -6.30 -23.29 -15.53
C LYS A 19 -6.51 -24.77 -15.70
N ASP A 20 -5.96 -25.57 -14.79
CA ASP A 20 -6.04 -27.04 -14.88
C ASP A 20 -7.43 -27.54 -14.49
N ARG A 21 -8.12 -26.83 -13.62
CA ARG A 21 -9.51 -27.09 -13.24
C ARG A 21 -10.46 -26.77 -14.41
N ALA A 22 -10.30 -25.60 -15.02
CA ALA A 22 -11.06 -25.20 -16.20
C ALA A 22 -10.86 -26.18 -17.37
N LYS A 23 -9.62 -26.59 -17.61
CA LYS A 23 -9.29 -27.59 -18.64
C LYS A 23 -9.97 -28.93 -18.38
N ARG A 24 -9.98 -29.42 -17.14
CA ARG A 24 -10.67 -30.67 -16.76
C ARG A 24 -12.19 -30.59 -16.97
N LEU A 25 -12.78 -29.41 -16.82
CA LEU A 25 -14.18 -29.15 -17.07
C LEU A 25 -14.54 -28.99 -18.56
N GLY A 26 -13.51 -29.03 -19.45
CA GLY A 26 -13.69 -28.98 -20.90
C GLY A 26 -13.42 -27.61 -21.52
N ALA A 27 -12.90 -26.63 -20.77
CA ALA A 27 -12.46 -25.38 -21.38
C ALA A 27 -11.24 -25.59 -22.27
N ARG A 28 -11.15 -24.82 -23.35
CA ARG A 28 -10.06 -24.82 -24.32
C ARG A 28 -9.38 -23.46 -24.35
N TRP A 29 -8.08 -23.44 -24.68
CA TRP A 29 -7.32 -22.19 -24.80
C TRP A 29 -7.36 -21.68 -26.24
N ASP A 30 -7.74 -20.43 -26.41
CA ASP A 30 -7.66 -19.72 -27.69
C ASP A 30 -6.33 -18.96 -27.75
N PHE A 31 -5.42 -19.38 -28.64
CA PHE A 31 -4.10 -18.80 -28.77
C PHE A 31 -4.10 -17.39 -29.39
N GLU A 32 -5.10 -17.06 -30.23
CA GLU A 32 -5.21 -15.75 -30.85
C GLU A 32 -5.72 -14.73 -29.83
N LYS A 33 -6.82 -15.06 -29.13
CA LYS A 33 -7.41 -14.17 -28.12
C LYS A 33 -6.76 -14.29 -26.74
N LYS A 34 -5.86 -15.27 -26.55
CA LYS A 34 -5.20 -15.57 -25.27
C LYS A 34 -6.20 -15.72 -24.11
N LYS A 35 -7.30 -16.45 -24.37
CA LYS A 35 -8.39 -16.68 -23.41
C LYS A 35 -8.83 -18.13 -23.41
N TRP A 36 -9.34 -18.56 -22.26
CA TRP A 36 -10.07 -19.81 -22.16
C TRP A 36 -11.48 -19.64 -22.76
N TYR A 37 -12.00 -20.67 -23.39
CA TYR A 37 -13.36 -20.69 -23.90
C TYR A 37 -13.97 -22.08 -23.78
N TYR A 38 -15.29 -22.15 -23.78
CA TYR A 38 -16.03 -23.37 -23.96
C TYR A 38 -17.00 -23.23 -25.16
N THR A 39 -17.51 -24.35 -25.65
CA THR A 39 -18.48 -24.41 -26.71
C THR A 39 -19.68 -25.23 -26.24
N GLY A 40 -20.91 -24.88 -26.68
CA GLY A 40 -22.15 -25.52 -26.27
C GLY A 40 -22.88 -24.82 -25.13
N ASP A 41 -24.08 -25.30 -24.79
CA ASP A 41 -25.04 -24.58 -23.94
C ASP A 41 -24.89 -24.79 -22.44
N ASP A 42 -24.00 -25.72 -21.99
CA ASP A 42 -23.84 -26.02 -20.57
C ASP A 42 -22.88 -25.04 -19.88
N SER A 43 -23.36 -23.84 -19.66
CA SER A 43 -22.64 -22.76 -18.99
C SER A 43 -22.43 -23.00 -17.47
N ARG A 44 -23.23 -23.89 -16.84
CA ARG A 44 -23.25 -24.08 -15.39
C ARG A 44 -21.90 -24.55 -14.83
N ARG A 45 -21.16 -25.37 -15.58
CA ARG A 45 -19.82 -25.86 -15.21
C ARG A 45 -18.77 -24.77 -15.12
N PHE A 46 -19.01 -23.64 -15.79
CA PHE A 46 -18.10 -22.53 -15.91
C PHE A 46 -18.64 -21.25 -15.25
N ALA A 47 -19.73 -21.36 -14.48
CA ALA A 47 -20.45 -20.21 -13.95
C ALA A 47 -19.57 -19.21 -13.17
N GLU A 48 -18.55 -19.71 -12.49
CA GLU A 48 -17.61 -18.87 -11.72
C GLU A 48 -16.61 -18.08 -12.60
N TRP A 49 -16.42 -18.51 -13.86
CA TRP A 49 -15.50 -17.88 -14.82
C TRP A 49 -16.20 -17.23 -16.00
N ILE A 50 -17.53 -17.27 -16.04
CA ILE A 50 -18.29 -16.55 -17.08
C ILE A 50 -18.12 -15.06 -16.78
N PRO A 51 -17.62 -14.25 -17.75
CA PRO A 51 -17.55 -12.81 -17.55
C PRO A 51 -18.95 -12.28 -17.23
N PRO A 52 -19.08 -11.36 -16.26
CA PRO A 52 -20.33 -10.66 -16.09
C PRO A 52 -20.71 -9.97 -17.41
N GLU A 53 -21.98 -9.99 -17.75
CA GLU A 53 -22.48 -9.33 -18.95
C GLU A 53 -22.05 -7.86 -18.95
N ALA A 54 -21.44 -7.40 -20.02
CA ALA A 54 -20.99 -6.02 -20.11
C ALA A 54 -22.21 -5.09 -20.07
N ALA A 55 -22.14 -4.04 -19.23
CA ALA A 55 -23.19 -3.04 -19.17
C ALA A 55 -23.33 -2.35 -20.53
N LYS A 56 -24.56 -2.17 -20.98
CA LYS A 56 -24.86 -1.39 -22.19
C LYS A 56 -24.98 0.09 -21.84
N VAL A 57 -24.77 0.97 -22.80
CA VAL A 57 -24.92 2.42 -22.59
C VAL A 57 -26.31 2.76 -22.01
N SER A 58 -27.36 2.06 -22.45
CA SER A 58 -28.73 2.22 -21.93
C SER A 58 -28.90 1.93 -20.43
N ASP A 59 -27.98 1.16 -19.85
CA ASP A 59 -28.05 0.74 -18.43
C ASP A 59 -27.34 1.75 -17.50
N LEU A 60 -26.64 2.73 -18.09
CA LEU A 60 -25.90 3.75 -17.38
C LEU A 60 -26.78 4.94 -17.01
N SER A 61 -26.32 5.72 -16.01
CA SER A 61 -26.98 7.00 -15.68
C SER A 61 -26.80 8.01 -16.82
N GLU A 62 -27.66 9.04 -16.84
CA GLU A 62 -27.57 10.12 -17.81
C GLU A 62 -26.19 10.81 -17.82
N GLU A 63 -25.62 11.04 -16.63
CA GLU A 63 -24.27 11.61 -16.45
C GLU A 63 -23.19 10.73 -17.10
N GLN A 64 -23.30 9.42 -16.93
CA GLN A 64 -22.37 8.44 -17.53
C GLN A 64 -22.54 8.33 -19.04
N GLN A 65 -23.78 8.37 -19.53
CA GLN A 65 -24.09 8.41 -20.97
C GLN A 65 -23.54 9.69 -21.63
N GLN A 66 -23.68 10.84 -20.95
CA GLN A 66 -23.13 12.11 -21.42
C GLN A 66 -21.60 12.04 -21.60
N MET A 67 -20.87 11.47 -20.63
CA MET A 67 -19.42 11.27 -20.72
C MET A 67 -19.05 10.44 -21.95
N ILE A 68 -19.75 9.33 -22.20
CA ILE A 68 -19.49 8.48 -23.35
C ILE A 68 -19.81 9.21 -24.67
N ALA A 69 -20.89 9.97 -24.72
CA ALA A 69 -21.26 10.75 -25.91
C ALA A 69 -20.17 11.77 -26.25
N LEU A 70 -19.72 12.58 -25.29
CA LEU A 70 -18.66 13.55 -25.47
C LEU A 70 -17.34 12.91 -25.93
N ALA A 71 -16.98 11.77 -25.32
CA ALA A 71 -15.80 11.03 -25.75
C ALA A 71 -15.91 10.50 -27.18
N LYS A 72 -17.09 10.02 -27.60
CA LYS A 72 -17.35 9.59 -28.99
C LYS A 72 -17.30 10.75 -29.99
N GLU A 73 -17.62 11.98 -29.56
CA GLU A 73 -17.44 13.20 -30.35
C GLU A 73 -15.97 13.61 -30.51
N GLY A 74 -15.02 12.89 -29.87
CA GLY A 74 -13.60 13.19 -29.94
C GLY A 74 -13.13 14.26 -28.96
N LYS A 75 -13.96 14.66 -27.99
CA LYS A 75 -13.62 15.67 -27.00
C LYS A 75 -12.79 15.07 -25.87
N ASN A 76 -11.86 15.83 -25.30
CA ASN A 76 -11.27 15.53 -24.02
C ASN A 76 -12.34 15.70 -22.93
N VAL A 77 -12.35 14.78 -21.94
CA VAL A 77 -13.36 14.80 -20.89
C VAL A 77 -12.71 14.67 -19.52
N LEU A 78 -13.02 15.61 -18.63
CA LEU A 78 -12.68 15.56 -17.22
C LEU A 78 -13.91 15.16 -16.40
N VAL A 79 -13.84 14.00 -15.74
CA VAL A 79 -14.96 13.48 -14.94
C VAL A 79 -14.64 13.64 -13.45
N ASP A 80 -15.42 14.49 -12.79
CA ASP A 80 -15.44 14.57 -11.32
C ASP A 80 -16.51 13.61 -10.78
N ALA A 81 -16.09 12.43 -10.37
CA ALA A 81 -16.94 11.31 -10.04
C ALA A 81 -17.06 11.11 -8.52
N CYS A 82 -18.27 11.10 -7.98
CA CYS A 82 -18.46 10.79 -6.56
C CYS A 82 -18.11 9.32 -6.25
N ILE A 83 -17.96 9.05 -4.96
CA ILE A 83 -17.69 7.70 -4.47
C ILE A 83 -18.82 6.72 -4.86
N GLY A 84 -18.43 5.54 -5.35
CA GLY A 84 -19.40 4.52 -5.75
C GLY A 84 -20.27 4.88 -6.96
N SER A 85 -19.87 5.83 -7.79
CA SER A 85 -20.61 6.28 -8.98
C SER A 85 -20.46 5.37 -10.21
N GLY A 86 -19.73 4.26 -10.10
CA GLY A 86 -19.56 3.33 -11.21
C GLY A 86 -18.50 3.75 -12.25
N LYS A 87 -17.48 4.52 -11.85
CA LYS A 87 -16.35 4.94 -12.71
C LYS A 87 -15.84 3.84 -13.63
N THR A 88 -15.43 2.72 -13.02
CA THR A 88 -14.87 1.58 -13.77
C THR A 88 -15.86 0.98 -14.76
N THR A 89 -17.15 0.90 -14.41
CA THR A 89 -18.19 0.41 -15.31
C THR A 89 -18.35 1.34 -16.51
N THR A 90 -18.34 2.65 -16.29
CA THR A 90 -18.46 3.64 -17.37
C THR A 90 -17.25 3.60 -18.31
N ILE A 91 -16.03 3.54 -17.77
CA ILE A 91 -14.80 3.39 -18.58
C ILE A 91 -14.85 2.10 -19.39
N GLN A 92 -15.27 1.01 -18.78
CA GLN A 92 -15.43 -0.28 -19.47
C GLN A 92 -16.42 -0.19 -20.64
N THR A 93 -17.59 0.43 -20.42
CA THR A 93 -18.58 0.63 -21.47
C THR A 93 -18.02 1.54 -22.57
N LEU A 94 -17.30 2.62 -22.21
CA LEU A 94 -16.62 3.46 -23.20
C LEU A 94 -15.65 2.66 -24.07
N CYS A 95 -14.79 1.85 -23.45
CA CYS A 95 -13.84 1.00 -24.18
C CYS A 95 -14.53 0.01 -25.14
N ASN A 96 -15.66 -0.55 -24.72
CA ASN A 96 -16.43 -1.48 -25.54
C ASN A 96 -17.15 -0.79 -26.71
N GLU A 97 -17.49 0.48 -26.56
CA GLU A 97 -18.14 1.30 -27.59
C GLU A 97 -17.18 1.88 -28.63
N MET A 98 -15.89 2.02 -28.30
CA MET A 98 -14.86 2.62 -29.16
C MET A 98 -13.88 1.55 -29.68
N THR A 99 -14.40 0.54 -30.35
CA THR A 99 -13.63 -0.61 -30.85
C THR A 99 -12.72 -0.29 -32.03
N ASP A 100 -12.97 0.83 -32.70
CA ASP A 100 -12.16 1.39 -33.80
C ASP A 100 -10.92 2.19 -33.33
N LYS A 101 -10.83 2.48 -32.01
CA LYS A 101 -9.77 3.26 -31.40
C LYS A 101 -8.79 2.37 -30.65
N LYS A 102 -7.51 2.68 -30.74
CA LYS A 102 -6.48 2.05 -29.92
C LYS A 102 -6.37 2.77 -28.58
N ILE A 103 -6.78 2.12 -27.50
CA ILE A 103 -6.98 2.73 -26.20
C ILE A 103 -5.86 2.34 -25.24
N LEU A 104 -5.26 3.32 -24.56
CA LEU A 104 -4.41 3.10 -23.39
C LEU A 104 -5.22 3.45 -22.13
N TYR A 105 -5.52 2.44 -21.30
CA TYR A 105 -6.19 2.64 -20.02
C TYR A 105 -5.19 2.46 -18.87
N LEU A 106 -4.87 3.57 -18.19
CA LEU A 106 -3.96 3.63 -17.06
C LEU A 106 -4.72 3.68 -15.75
N THR A 107 -4.38 2.76 -14.83
CA THR A 107 -4.91 2.70 -13.47
C THR A 107 -3.81 2.96 -12.44
N TYR A 108 -4.18 3.46 -11.25
CA TYR A 108 -3.18 3.79 -10.24
C TYR A 108 -2.46 2.55 -9.69
N ASN A 109 -3.18 1.50 -9.30
CA ASN A 109 -2.58 0.36 -8.63
C ASN A 109 -2.92 -1.00 -9.29
N ARG A 110 -2.23 -2.05 -8.81
CA ARG A 110 -2.36 -3.41 -9.33
C ARG A 110 -3.77 -3.99 -9.18
N LEU A 111 -4.45 -3.73 -8.06
CA LEU A 111 -5.80 -4.27 -7.82
C LEU A 111 -6.81 -3.69 -8.80
N LEU A 112 -6.76 -2.36 -9.03
CA LEU A 112 -7.60 -1.70 -10.03
C LEU A 112 -7.31 -2.22 -11.45
N LYS A 113 -6.03 -2.43 -11.79
CA LYS A 113 -5.63 -3.05 -13.07
C LYS A 113 -6.23 -4.44 -13.25
N VAL A 114 -6.18 -5.30 -12.22
CA VAL A 114 -6.72 -6.66 -12.29
C VAL A 114 -8.24 -6.62 -12.46
N ASP A 115 -8.94 -5.76 -11.71
CA ASP A 115 -10.39 -5.57 -11.85
C ASP A 115 -10.76 -5.07 -13.24
N ALA A 116 -10.08 -4.03 -13.76
CA ALA A 116 -10.30 -3.50 -15.09
C ALA A 116 -10.05 -4.54 -16.19
N LYS A 117 -8.92 -5.26 -16.14
CA LYS A 117 -8.63 -6.35 -17.09
C LYS A 117 -9.67 -7.47 -17.08
N SER A 118 -10.28 -7.72 -15.94
CA SER A 118 -11.31 -8.74 -15.81
C SER A 118 -12.62 -8.36 -16.52
N LYS A 119 -12.85 -7.07 -16.74
CA LYS A 119 -14.09 -6.51 -17.28
C LYS A 119 -13.94 -6.00 -18.72
N ILE A 120 -12.73 -5.57 -19.12
CA ILE A 120 -12.44 -5.09 -20.47
C ILE A 120 -11.87 -6.25 -21.27
N THR A 121 -12.60 -6.67 -22.28
CA THR A 121 -12.27 -7.87 -23.08
C THR A 121 -11.75 -7.53 -24.47
N GLU A 122 -11.87 -6.28 -24.89
CA GLU A 122 -11.56 -5.85 -26.23
C GLU A 122 -10.05 -5.80 -26.48
N SER A 123 -9.62 -6.29 -27.66
CA SER A 123 -8.21 -6.43 -28.02
C SER A 123 -7.53 -5.09 -28.36
N ASN A 124 -8.31 -4.05 -28.64
CA ASN A 124 -7.82 -2.70 -28.93
C ASN A 124 -7.47 -1.91 -27.67
N VAL A 125 -7.72 -2.47 -26.46
CA VAL A 125 -7.49 -1.79 -25.18
C VAL A 125 -6.28 -2.36 -24.45
N THR A 126 -5.29 -1.52 -24.19
CA THR A 126 -4.15 -1.84 -23.34
C THR A 126 -4.46 -1.39 -21.90
N VAL A 127 -4.80 -2.32 -21.00
CA VAL A 127 -5.06 -2.01 -19.58
C VAL A 127 -3.82 -2.30 -18.75
N THR A 128 -3.27 -1.28 -18.09
CA THR A 128 -2.10 -1.41 -17.22
C THR A 128 -2.08 -0.35 -16.12
N ASN A 129 -1.23 -0.51 -15.11
CA ASN A 129 -0.90 0.58 -14.21
C ASN A 129 0.38 1.29 -14.68
N TYR A 130 0.68 2.45 -14.11
CA TYR A 130 1.80 3.30 -14.53
C TYR A 130 3.15 2.55 -14.54
N HIS A 131 3.54 1.89 -13.47
CA HIS A 131 4.76 1.08 -13.41
C HIS A 131 4.77 -0.09 -14.40
N GLY A 132 3.61 -0.73 -14.58
CA GLY A 132 3.48 -1.80 -15.58
C GLY A 132 3.62 -1.30 -17.01
N PHE A 133 3.17 -0.09 -17.30
CA PHE A 133 3.38 0.58 -18.58
C PHE A 133 4.86 0.87 -18.79
N ALA A 134 5.51 1.53 -17.83
CA ALA A 134 6.94 1.81 -17.87
C ALA A 134 7.77 0.53 -18.08
N SER A 135 7.49 -0.52 -17.32
CA SER A 135 8.15 -1.83 -17.48
C SER A 135 7.95 -2.43 -18.87
N MET A 136 6.76 -2.30 -19.46
CA MET A 136 6.48 -2.79 -20.82
C MET A 136 7.30 -2.03 -21.86
N ILE A 137 7.35 -0.71 -21.78
CA ILE A 137 8.09 0.12 -22.72
C ILE A 137 9.60 -0.13 -22.62
N LEU A 138 10.15 -0.13 -21.40
CA LEU A 138 11.58 -0.40 -21.17
C LEU A 138 12.00 -1.78 -21.67
N ARG A 139 11.18 -2.80 -21.42
CA ARG A 139 11.43 -4.16 -21.93
C ARG A 139 11.46 -4.21 -23.45
N ASN A 140 10.55 -3.51 -24.12
CA ASN A 140 10.52 -3.44 -25.58
C ASN A 140 11.77 -2.73 -26.14
N ALA A 141 12.33 -1.79 -25.39
CA ALA A 141 13.57 -1.09 -25.73
C ALA A 141 14.84 -1.86 -25.30
N GLY A 142 14.69 -3.02 -24.64
CA GLY A 142 15.85 -3.79 -24.13
C GLY A 142 16.57 -3.14 -22.95
N ILE A 143 15.90 -2.22 -22.24
CA ILE A 143 16.45 -1.49 -21.09
C ILE A 143 16.02 -2.21 -19.80
N SER A 144 17.00 -2.52 -18.94
CA SER A 144 16.78 -3.12 -17.63
C SER A 144 16.68 -2.06 -16.54
N SER A 145 15.73 -2.19 -15.61
CA SER A 145 15.54 -1.29 -14.47
C SER A 145 15.10 -2.06 -13.24
N GLY A 146 15.39 -1.54 -12.05
CA GLY A 146 14.79 -1.96 -10.79
C GLY A 146 13.28 -1.65 -10.76
N VAL A 147 12.53 -2.37 -9.94
CA VAL A 147 11.07 -2.19 -9.86
C VAL A 147 10.70 -0.81 -9.33
N ALA A 148 11.48 -0.29 -8.37
CA ALA A 148 11.26 1.03 -7.77
C ALA A 148 11.61 2.20 -8.71
N GLU A 149 12.46 2.00 -9.72
CA GLU A 149 13.00 3.06 -10.59
C GLU A 149 12.43 3.00 -12.03
N LEU A 150 11.34 2.26 -12.24
CA LEU A 150 10.81 2.01 -13.59
C LEU A 150 10.42 3.29 -14.34
N ILE A 151 9.71 4.20 -13.69
CA ILE A 151 9.26 5.45 -14.32
C ILE A 151 10.46 6.39 -14.52
N GLN A 152 11.32 6.55 -13.52
CA GLN A 152 12.54 7.37 -13.62
C GLN A 152 13.46 6.87 -14.75
N THR A 153 13.65 5.54 -14.84
CA THR A 153 14.45 4.94 -15.92
C THR A 153 13.82 5.19 -17.30
N LEU A 154 12.48 5.14 -17.39
CA LEU A 154 11.76 5.46 -18.62
C LEU A 154 12.01 6.92 -19.01
N LEU A 155 11.82 7.84 -18.09
CA LEU A 155 12.02 9.29 -18.33
C LEU A 155 13.48 9.62 -18.70
N ALA A 156 14.45 9.04 -18.00
CA ALA A 156 15.87 9.21 -18.31
C ALA A 156 16.29 8.67 -19.69
N ASN A 157 15.47 7.82 -20.30
CA ASN A 157 15.71 7.25 -21.62
C ASN A 157 14.64 7.67 -22.66
N SER A 158 13.88 8.71 -22.40
CA SER A 158 12.75 9.17 -23.23
C SER A 158 13.09 9.35 -24.70
N GLU A 159 14.31 9.80 -25.00
CA GLU A 159 14.81 9.97 -26.38
C GLU A 159 15.10 8.63 -27.12
N LYS A 160 15.28 7.54 -26.37
CA LYS A 160 15.64 6.21 -26.93
C LYS A 160 14.48 5.25 -26.98
N ILE A 161 13.38 5.57 -26.32
CA ILE A 161 12.18 4.75 -26.25
C ILE A 161 11.15 5.19 -27.27
N VAL A 162 10.36 4.24 -27.75
CA VAL A 162 9.21 4.51 -28.62
C VAL A 162 7.95 4.03 -27.92
N ILE A 163 7.07 4.98 -27.62
CA ILE A 163 5.74 4.68 -27.08
C ILE A 163 4.82 4.30 -28.25
N PRO A 164 4.09 3.19 -28.19
CA PRO A 164 3.15 2.83 -29.24
C PRO A 164 2.10 3.92 -29.45
N GLY A 165 1.68 4.13 -30.67
CA GLY A 165 0.60 5.07 -30.98
C GLY A 165 -0.73 4.63 -30.36
N TYR A 166 -1.42 5.56 -29.71
CA TYR A 166 -2.76 5.41 -29.15
C TYR A 166 -3.66 6.56 -29.61
N ASP A 167 -4.95 6.26 -29.81
CA ASP A 167 -5.96 7.25 -30.19
C ASP A 167 -6.65 7.88 -28.98
N LEU A 168 -6.74 7.10 -27.88
CA LEU A 168 -7.40 7.50 -26.64
C LEU A 168 -6.57 7.08 -25.42
N LEU A 169 -6.33 8.03 -24.52
CA LEU A 169 -5.76 7.82 -23.20
C LEU A 169 -6.85 7.93 -22.13
N VAL A 170 -7.06 6.88 -21.36
CA VAL A 170 -7.97 6.89 -20.20
C VAL A 170 -7.15 6.87 -18.93
N ILE A 171 -7.33 7.89 -18.09
CA ILE A 171 -6.66 8.06 -16.80
C ILE A 171 -7.69 7.82 -15.70
N ASP A 172 -7.54 6.75 -14.91
CA ASP A 172 -8.40 6.45 -13.76
C ASP A 172 -7.73 6.91 -12.47
N GLU A 173 -8.55 7.41 -11.53
CA GLU A 173 -8.12 7.90 -10.21
C GLU A 173 -7.07 9.05 -10.33
N TYR A 174 -7.32 10.05 -11.18
CA TYR A 174 -6.37 11.14 -11.45
C TYR A 174 -5.93 11.91 -10.19
N GLN A 175 -6.68 11.84 -9.09
CA GLN A 175 -6.30 12.49 -7.82
C GLN A 175 -5.04 11.91 -7.19
N ASP A 176 -4.56 10.74 -7.67
CA ASP A 176 -3.37 10.06 -7.16
C ASP A 176 -2.12 10.28 -8.02
N ILE A 177 -2.23 11.10 -9.07
CA ILE A 177 -1.08 11.48 -9.88
C ILE A 177 -0.06 12.19 -8.99
N ASP A 178 1.18 11.71 -9.03
CA ASP A 178 2.37 12.32 -8.46
C ASP A 178 3.23 12.94 -9.56
N ARG A 179 4.40 13.46 -9.19
CA ARG A 179 5.29 14.14 -10.14
C ARG A 179 5.85 13.20 -11.20
N GLU A 180 6.31 12.00 -10.81
CA GLU A 180 6.85 11.03 -11.78
C GLU A 180 5.78 10.59 -12.77
N ILE A 181 4.58 10.33 -12.28
CA ILE A 181 3.43 9.96 -13.13
C ILE A 181 3.07 11.13 -14.07
N SER A 182 3.08 12.36 -13.59
CA SER A 182 2.79 13.53 -14.43
C SER A 182 3.79 13.68 -15.58
N GLU A 183 5.09 13.57 -15.30
CA GLU A 183 6.15 13.62 -16.31
C GLU A 183 6.02 12.47 -17.32
N MET A 184 5.65 11.27 -16.88
CA MET A 184 5.40 10.14 -17.79
C MET A 184 4.17 10.37 -18.67
N LEU A 185 3.10 10.97 -18.15
CA LEU A 185 1.90 11.31 -18.93
C LEU A 185 2.23 12.34 -20.02
N GLU A 186 3.03 13.36 -19.70
CA GLU A 186 3.53 14.31 -20.70
C GLU A 186 4.33 13.60 -21.78
N CYS A 187 5.25 12.72 -21.41
CA CYS A 187 6.02 11.92 -22.38
C CYS A 187 5.12 11.06 -23.30
N ILE A 188 4.01 10.51 -22.77
CA ILE A 188 3.03 9.78 -23.57
C ILE A 188 2.33 10.72 -24.56
N LYS A 189 1.91 11.91 -24.11
CA LYS A 189 1.22 12.91 -24.93
C LYS A 189 2.12 13.44 -26.04
N ASP A 190 3.37 13.75 -25.72
CA ASP A 190 4.36 14.24 -26.68
C ASP A 190 4.62 13.25 -27.83
N GLN A 191 4.66 11.97 -27.53
CA GLN A 191 4.84 10.90 -28.51
C GLN A 191 3.54 10.49 -29.22
N ASN A 192 2.39 11.01 -28.81
CA ASN A 192 1.08 10.76 -29.41
C ASN A 192 0.36 12.10 -29.69
N PRO A 193 0.84 12.95 -30.61
CA PRO A 193 0.21 14.23 -30.91
C PRO A 193 -1.25 14.09 -31.29
N GLY A 194 -2.11 14.84 -30.60
CA GLY A 194 -3.57 14.78 -30.82
C GLY A 194 -4.28 13.60 -30.19
N ILE A 195 -3.63 12.87 -29.28
CA ILE A 195 -4.30 11.84 -28.48
C ILE A 195 -5.47 12.45 -27.71
N GLN A 196 -6.64 11.81 -27.81
CA GLN A 196 -7.79 12.16 -27.01
C GLN A 196 -7.59 11.71 -25.57
N ILE A 197 -8.04 12.49 -24.58
CA ILE A 197 -7.84 12.19 -23.16
C ILE A 197 -9.17 12.16 -22.41
N VAL A 198 -9.42 11.09 -21.64
CA VAL A 198 -10.52 10.99 -20.71
C VAL A 198 -9.95 10.73 -19.32
N ALA A 199 -10.08 11.69 -18.42
CA ALA A 199 -9.61 11.60 -17.06
C ALA A 199 -10.78 11.47 -16.08
N VAL A 200 -10.76 10.43 -15.24
CA VAL A 200 -11.82 10.14 -14.27
C VAL A 200 -11.22 10.06 -12.87
N GLY A 201 -11.81 10.78 -11.91
CA GLY A 201 -11.31 10.74 -10.53
C GLY A 201 -12.21 11.49 -9.56
N ASP A 202 -11.72 11.63 -8.33
CA ASP A 202 -12.40 12.34 -7.24
C ASP A 202 -11.39 12.90 -6.23
N MET A 203 -11.16 14.19 -6.24
CA MET A 203 -10.23 14.84 -5.30
C MET A 203 -10.62 14.62 -3.83
N LYS A 204 -11.90 14.34 -3.52
CA LYS A 204 -12.36 14.00 -2.17
C LYS A 204 -11.99 12.57 -1.74
N GLN A 205 -11.53 11.74 -2.68
CA GLN A 205 -10.96 10.41 -2.42
C GLN A 205 -9.44 10.39 -2.40
N LYS A 206 -8.76 11.55 -2.47
CA LYS A 206 -7.32 11.66 -2.23
C LYS A 206 -7.05 11.42 -0.75
N ILE A 207 -6.48 10.26 -0.42
CA ILE A 207 -6.09 9.87 0.95
C ILE A 207 -4.56 9.81 1.11
N TYR A 208 -3.81 9.85 0.02
CA TYR A 208 -2.35 9.90 0.04
C TYR A 208 -1.86 11.31 -0.23
N ASP A 209 -0.99 11.80 0.64
CA ASP A 209 -0.33 13.10 0.52
C ASP A 209 1.19 12.87 0.41
N LYS A 210 1.58 12.26 -0.73
CA LYS A 210 2.96 11.85 -1.01
C LYS A 210 3.67 12.70 -2.05
N THR A 211 3.01 13.72 -2.59
CA THR A 211 3.58 14.60 -3.62
C THR A 211 3.22 16.05 -3.37
N THR A 212 4.10 16.95 -3.77
CA THR A 212 3.84 18.41 -3.80
C THR A 212 2.98 18.81 -4.99
N LEU A 213 2.79 17.93 -5.97
CA LEU A 213 2.00 18.20 -7.18
C LEU A 213 0.53 18.45 -6.83
N ASN A 214 -0.02 19.55 -7.39
CA ASN A 214 -1.46 19.77 -7.41
C ASN A 214 -2.11 18.97 -8.54
N ALA A 215 -2.58 17.77 -8.26
CA ALA A 215 -3.13 16.87 -9.28
C ALA A 215 -4.36 17.47 -10.01
N ALA A 216 -5.16 18.32 -9.35
CA ALA A 216 -6.32 18.95 -9.98
C ALA A 216 -5.92 20.03 -10.99
N GLU A 217 -4.90 20.80 -10.69
CA GLU A 217 -4.31 21.80 -11.58
C GLU A 217 -3.61 21.10 -12.75
N PHE A 218 -2.72 20.16 -12.45
CA PHE A 218 -2.04 19.38 -13.47
C PHE A 218 -3.01 18.76 -14.49
N ILE A 219 -4.05 18.05 -14.04
CA ILE A 219 -4.93 17.36 -14.97
C ILE A 219 -5.74 18.33 -15.84
N SER A 220 -6.09 19.51 -15.31
CA SER A 220 -6.78 20.55 -16.08
C SER A 220 -5.87 21.12 -17.17
N ASP A 221 -4.61 21.38 -16.85
CA ASP A 221 -3.63 21.88 -17.80
C ASP A 221 -3.26 20.81 -18.84
N PHE A 222 -3.12 19.57 -18.41
CA PHE A 222 -2.80 18.42 -19.26
C PHE A 222 -3.88 18.13 -20.31
N LEU A 223 -5.16 18.29 -19.96
CA LEU A 223 -6.27 18.10 -20.92
C LEU A 223 -6.42 19.27 -21.90
N GLU A 224 -5.94 20.49 -21.56
CA GLU A 224 -6.08 21.73 -22.33
C GLU A 224 -7.56 22.10 -22.54
N ASP A 225 -8.12 21.84 -23.73
CA ASP A 225 -9.54 22.06 -24.03
C ASP A 225 -10.34 20.78 -23.70
N PHE A 226 -11.27 20.85 -22.75
CA PHE A 226 -12.03 19.70 -22.29
C PHE A 226 -13.45 20.04 -21.83
N GLU A 227 -14.31 19.05 -21.91
CA GLU A 227 -15.65 19.09 -21.30
C GLU A 227 -15.63 18.50 -19.90
N ARG A 228 -16.31 19.16 -18.96
CA ARG A 228 -16.42 18.68 -17.59
C ARG A 228 -17.75 17.97 -17.36
N VAL A 229 -17.68 16.75 -16.81
CA VAL A 229 -18.85 15.95 -16.41
C VAL A 229 -18.76 15.61 -14.94
N SER A 230 -19.88 15.66 -14.20
CA SER A 230 -19.94 15.30 -12.79
C SER A 230 -20.81 14.06 -12.61
N PHE A 231 -20.27 13.02 -11.97
CA PHE A 231 -21.07 11.87 -11.55
C PHE A 231 -21.51 12.05 -10.11
N THR A 232 -22.79 12.34 -9.90
CA THR A 232 -23.36 12.59 -8.56
C THR A 232 -24.09 11.37 -8.02
N LYS A 233 -24.50 10.43 -8.86
CA LYS A 233 -25.26 9.24 -8.47
C LYS A 233 -24.35 8.16 -7.86
N CYS A 234 -24.60 7.81 -6.60
CA CYS A 234 -23.82 6.81 -5.87
C CYS A 234 -24.57 5.48 -5.77
N PHE A 235 -24.11 4.45 -6.46
CA PHE A 235 -24.72 3.10 -6.47
C PHE A 235 -24.31 2.23 -5.27
N ARG A 236 -23.36 2.69 -4.46
CA ARG A 236 -22.82 1.93 -3.32
C ARG A 236 -23.54 2.24 -2.02
N LEU A 237 -23.84 3.51 -1.75
CA LEU A 237 -24.30 4.00 -0.46
C LEU A 237 -25.80 4.29 -0.45
N SER A 238 -26.40 4.19 0.74
CA SER A 238 -27.78 4.64 0.97
C SER A 238 -27.88 6.16 0.93
N ALA A 239 -29.09 6.67 0.67
CA ALA A 239 -29.31 8.11 0.59
C ALA A 239 -28.89 8.88 1.86
N PRO A 240 -29.19 8.42 3.11
CA PRO A 240 -28.76 9.13 4.31
C PRO A 240 -27.23 9.21 4.46
N LEU A 241 -26.51 8.11 4.17
CA LEU A 241 -25.04 8.08 4.27
C LEU A 241 -24.39 8.92 3.18
N ALA A 242 -24.87 8.80 1.94
CA ALA A 242 -24.40 9.63 0.84
C ALA A 242 -24.59 11.12 1.11
N ALA A 243 -25.77 11.52 1.61
CA ALA A 243 -26.05 12.90 1.99
C ALA A 243 -25.13 13.40 3.11
N ARG A 244 -24.85 12.54 4.12
CA ARG A 244 -23.89 12.87 5.19
C ARG A 244 -22.48 13.13 4.63
N LEU A 245 -21.96 12.23 3.80
CA LEU A 245 -20.65 12.42 3.18
C LEU A 245 -20.63 13.62 2.24
N GLY A 246 -21.73 13.86 1.53
CA GLY A 246 -21.89 15.01 0.65
C GLY A 246 -21.79 16.34 1.40
N ARG A 247 -22.37 16.45 2.60
CA ARG A 247 -22.24 17.65 3.46
C ARG A 247 -20.81 17.82 3.97
N ILE A 248 -20.16 16.74 4.44
CA ILE A 248 -18.77 16.79 4.94
C ILE A 248 -17.82 17.21 3.82
N TRP A 249 -18.01 16.70 2.61
CA TRP A 249 -17.16 16.97 1.46
C TRP A 249 -17.55 18.20 0.64
N GLU A 250 -18.70 18.83 0.98
CA GLU A 250 -19.28 19.94 0.20
C GLU A 250 -19.43 19.57 -1.28
N LYS A 251 -19.96 18.36 -1.52
CA LYS A 251 -20.12 17.78 -2.86
C LYS A 251 -21.47 17.06 -2.96
N PRO A 252 -22.22 17.23 -4.06
CA PRO A 252 -23.47 16.50 -4.25
C PRO A 252 -23.22 15.00 -4.43
N ILE A 253 -23.84 14.18 -3.56
CA ILE A 253 -23.77 12.72 -3.63
C ILE A 253 -25.18 12.16 -3.42
N ASN A 254 -25.74 11.53 -4.45
CA ASN A 254 -27.10 10.98 -4.47
C ASN A 254 -27.08 9.47 -4.30
N GLY A 255 -27.17 8.98 -3.08
CA GLY A 255 -27.16 7.54 -2.79
C GLY A 255 -28.44 6.85 -3.23
N VAL A 256 -28.32 5.77 -3.99
CA VAL A 256 -29.47 4.99 -4.50
C VAL A 256 -29.50 3.55 -4.00
N ASN A 257 -28.52 3.10 -3.24
CA ASN A 257 -28.46 1.74 -2.70
C ASN A 257 -29.36 1.58 -1.46
N LYS A 258 -30.56 1.05 -1.64
CA LYS A 258 -31.49 0.81 -0.53
C LYS A 258 -31.03 -0.30 0.43
N ASN A 259 -30.08 -1.13 0.04
CA ASN A 259 -29.61 -2.27 0.83
C ASN A 259 -28.43 -1.92 1.76
N CYS A 260 -27.82 -0.73 1.60
CA CYS A 260 -26.71 -0.30 2.45
C CYS A 260 -27.22 0.26 3.78
N THR A 261 -26.82 -0.38 4.89
CA THR A 261 -27.18 0.04 6.26
C THR A 261 -25.94 0.46 7.03
N VAL A 262 -26.11 1.41 7.96
CA VAL A 262 -25.06 1.83 8.91
C VAL A 262 -25.57 1.59 10.31
N ARG A 263 -24.79 0.92 11.16
CA ARG A 263 -25.12 0.69 12.56
C ARG A 263 -23.89 0.68 13.46
N THR A 264 -24.08 0.92 14.74
CA THR A 264 -23.06 0.75 15.76
C THR A 264 -23.17 -0.64 16.39
N MET A 265 -22.05 -1.21 16.81
CA MET A 265 -21.97 -2.51 17.47
C MET A 265 -20.95 -2.45 18.59
N ALA A 266 -21.21 -3.13 19.71
CA ALA A 266 -20.24 -3.28 20.79
C ALA A 266 -19.09 -4.21 20.37
N LEU A 267 -17.92 -4.02 20.97
CA LEU A 267 -16.74 -4.82 20.68
C LEU A 267 -16.97 -6.31 20.92
N ASP A 268 -17.58 -6.66 22.06
CA ASP A 268 -17.83 -8.06 22.47
C ASP A 268 -18.75 -8.81 21.51
N ASP A 269 -19.67 -8.09 20.86
CA ASP A 269 -20.58 -8.67 19.86
C ASP A 269 -19.90 -8.88 18.50
N THR A 270 -18.83 -8.10 18.23
CA THR A 270 -18.22 -8.01 16.90
C THR A 270 -17.57 -9.34 16.48
N VAL A 271 -16.89 -10.02 17.40
CA VAL A 271 -16.24 -11.33 17.11
C VAL A 271 -17.28 -12.38 16.71
N ASN A 272 -18.38 -12.48 17.49
CA ASN A 272 -19.45 -13.43 17.19
C ASN A 272 -20.17 -13.11 15.89
N PHE A 273 -20.42 -11.83 15.64
CA PHE A 273 -21.01 -11.37 14.39
C PHE A 273 -20.14 -11.74 13.19
N LEU A 274 -18.83 -11.40 13.22
CA LEU A 274 -17.89 -11.70 12.13
C LEU A 274 -17.71 -13.22 11.93
N ALA A 275 -17.67 -14.00 13.02
CA ALA A 275 -17.58 -15.46 12.94
C ALA A 275 -18.75 -16.10 12.20
N ALA A 276 -19.92 -15.47 12.18
CA ALA A 276 -21.09 -15.96 11.46
C ALA A 276 -21.07 -15.60 9.95
N GLN A 277 -20.22 -14.62 9.52
CA GLN A 277 -20.19 -14.15 8.12
C GLN A 277 -19.24 -14.99 7.27
N ASN A 278 -19.41 -14.93 5.94
CA ASN A 278 -18.43 -15.49 5.00
C ASN A 278 -17.18 -14.60 4.97
N PRO A 279 -15.96 -15.13 5.18
CA PRO A 279 -14.73 -14.33 5.11
C PRO A 279 -14.63 -13.48 3.84
N ALA A 280 -15.04 -13.99 2.68
CA ALA A 280 -15.05 -13.27 1.41
C ALA A 280 -15.88 -11.96 1.42
N ASP A 281 -16.80 -11.83 2.34
CA ASP A 281 -17.70 -10.67 2.44
C ASP A 281 -17.23 -9.60 3.44
N ILE A 282 -16.11 -9.83 4.15
CA ILE A 282 -15.63 -9.02 5.26
C ILE A 282 -14.48 -8.11 4.87
N LEU A 283 -14.59 -6.82 5.24
CA LEU A 283 -13.52 -5.84 5.29
C LEU A 283 -13.51 -5.19 6.68
N CYS A 284 -12.41 -5.30 7.39
CA CYS A 284 -12.18 -4.65 8.67
C CYS A 284 -11.16 -3.53 8.53
N LEU A 285 -11.49 -2.35 9.04
CA LEU A 285 -10.65 -1.16 9.00
C LEU A 285 -10.43 -0.63 10.41
N GLY A 286 -9.20 -0.27 10.76
CA GLY A 286 -8.89 0.27 12.08
C GLY A 286 -7.57 1.03 12.10
N LYS A 287 -7.15 1.50 13.26
CA LYS A 287 -5.78 1.98 13.46
C LYS A 287 -4.82 0.78 13.60
N ARG A 288 -3.53 1.03 13.35
CA ARG A 288 -2.48 0.01 13.41
C ARG A 288 -2.43 -0.73 14.77
N ASP A 289 -2.49 0.02 15.87
CA ASP A 289 -2.41 -0.50 17.24
C ASP A 289 -3.79 -0.58 17.92
N GLY A 290 -4.86 -0.74 17.13
CA GLY A 290 -6.22 -0.69 17.62
C GLY A 290 -6.87 -2.04 17.88
N LEU A 291 -8.18 -1.95 18.14
CA LEU A 291 -9.03 -3.10 18.46
C LEU A 291 -9.13 -4.11 17.31
N MET A 292 -8.87 -3.69 16.08
CA MET A 292 -8.98 -4.55 14.90
C MET A 292 -8.03 -5.76 14.97
N ALA A 293 -6.78 -5.55 15.41
CA ALA A 293 -5.80 -6.64 15.55
C ALA A 293 -6.24 -7.65 16.60
N SER A 294 -6.73 -7.18 17.75
CA SER A 294 -7.23 -8.05 18.84
C SER A 294 -8.42 -8.89 18.37
N VAL A 295 -9.34 -8.30 17.61
CA VAL A 295 -10.50 -9.03 17.03
C VAL A 295 -10.03 -10.07 16.02
N LEU A 296 -9.05 -9.75 15.16
CA LEU A 296 -8.47 -10.72 14.23
C LEU A 296 -7.86 -11.90 14.97
N ASN A 297 -7.02 -11.64 15.97
CA ASN A 297 -6.37 -12.68 16.76
C ASN A 297 -7.40 -13.57 17.46
N GLU A 298 -8.46 -12.98 17.97
CA GLU A 298 -9.53 -13.75 18.62
C GLU A 298 -10.33 -14.60 17.63
N LEU A 299 -10.61 -14.10 16.41
CA LEU A 299 -11.25 -14.88 15.35
C LEU A 299 -10.40 -16.06 14.92
N GLU A 300 -9.11 -15.86 14.70
CA GLU A 300 -8.17 -16.94 14.32
C GLU A 300 -8.01 -17.98 15.43
N ARG A 301 -8.03 -17.57 16.70
CA ARG A 301 -7.96 -18.46 17.85
C ARG A 301 -9.24 -19.27 18.07
N LYS A 302 -10.42 -18.62 18.03
CA LYS A 302 -11.72 -19.26 18.31
C LYS A 302 -12.27 -20.03 17.11
N TYR A 303 -11.99 -19.57 15.89
CA TYR A 303 -12.58 -20.11 14.66
C TYR A 303 -11.52 -20.43 13.58
N PRO A 304 -10.46 -21.23 13.89
CA PRO A 304 -9.31 -21.44 13.00
C PRO A 304 -9.65 -22.12 11.68
N SER A 305 -10.75 -22.87 11.61
CA SER A 305 -11.22 -23.49 10.36
C SER A 305 -11.77 -22.47 9.37
N ARG A 306 -12.21 -21.31 9.84
CA ARG A 306 -12.82 -20.25 9.03
C ARG A 306 -11.92 -19.03 8.85
N PHE A 307 -11.15 -18.67 9.88
CA PHE A 307 -10.26 -17.52 9.91
C PHE A 307 -8.83 -18.00 10.15
N ASN A 308 -8.01 -17.93 9.13
CA ASN A 308 -6.62 -18.37 9.14
C ASN A 308 -5.87 -17.70 7.98
N LYS A 309 -4.56 -17.95 7.87
CA LYS A 309 -3.71 -17.38 6.83
C LYS A 309 -4.17 -17.57 5.37
N ARG A 310 -5.04 -18.54 5.08
CA ARG A 310 -5.59 -18.80 3.74
C ARG A 310 -6.87 -18.02 3.45
N THR A 311 -7.64 -17.72 4.48
CA THR A 311 -8.95 -17.08 4.38
C THR A 311 -8.94 -15.63 4.81
N VAL A 312 -7.81 -15.14 5.35
CA VAL A 312 -7.63 -13.78 5.85
C VAL A 312 -6.36 -13.17 5.28
N TYR A 313 -6.52 -12.06 4.58
CA TYR A 313 -5.45 -11.12 4.27
C TYR A 313 -5.38 -10.08 5.40
N ALA A 314 -4.23 -9.94 6.03
CA ALA A 314 -4.00 -8.95 7.08
C ALA A 314 -2.81 -8.07 6.71
N SER A 315 -3.07 -6.78 6.50
CA SER A 315 -2.06 -5.73 6.33
C SER A 315 -2.31 -4.66 7.39
N ILE A 316 -1.88 -4.98 8.61
CA ILE A 316 -2.07 -4.13 9.78
C ILE A 316 -0.83 -3.28 10.04
N ASN A 317 0.34 -3.76 9.61
CA ASN A 317 1.61 -3.09 9.78
C ASN A 317 2.26 -2.82 8.41
N ASP A 318 2.77 -1.61 8.16
CA ASP A 318 3.45 -1.26 6.88
C ASP A 318 4.79 -2.00 6.69
N ARG A 319 5.26 -2.73 7.71
CA ARG A 319 6.41 -3.65 7.58
C ARG A 319 6.09 -4.88 6.73
N ASP A 320 4.82 -5.16 6.48
CA ASP A 320 4.35 -6.23 5.57
C ASP A 320 4.47 -5.83 4.09
N SER A 321 5.40 -4.95 3.73
CA SER A 321 5.63 -4.52 2.36
C SER A 321 6.24 -5.66 1.54
N GLY A 322 5.41 -6.37 0.82
CA GLY A 322 5.82 -7.44 -0.09
C GLY A 322 5.40 -8.84 0.33
N GLY A 323 4.43 -8.96 1.24
CA GLY A 323 3.85 -10.25 1.60
C GLY A 323 3.39 -11.05 0.38
N ALA A 324 3.62 -12.36 0.42
CA ALA A 324 3.24 -13.29 -0.63
C ALA A 324 1.72 -13.34 -0.88
N THR A 325 0.92 -12.78 0.02
CA THR A 325 -0.55 -12.82 -0.03
C THR A 325 -1.14 -11.46 -0.36
N GLU A 326 -1.71 -11.36 -1.54
CA GLU A 326 -2.60 -10.25 -1.91
C GLU A 326 -4.05 -10.56 -1.50
N PRO A 327 -4.88 -9.54 -1.24
CA PRO A 327 -6.28 -9.77 -0.98
C PRO A 327 -6.94 -10.38 -2.21
N THR A 328 -7.53 -11.56 -2.04
CA THR A 328 -8.29 -12.26 -3.09
C THR A 328 -9.79 -11.98 -2.94
N LYS A 329 -10.58 -12.39 -3.93
CA LYS A 329 -12.04 -12.31 -3.84
C LYS A 329 -12.61 -13.19 -2.71
N SER A 330 -11.86 -14.20 -2.25
CA SER A 330 -12.28 -15.17 -1.24
C SER A 330 -11.78 -14.85 0.17
N THR A 331 -10.90 -13.88 0.36
CA THR A 331 -10.32 -13.56 1.68
C THR A 331 -11.06 -12.43 2.39
N ALA A 332 -11.21 -12.56 3.71
CA ALA A 332 -11.47 -11.42 4.59
C ALA A 332 -10.26 -10.48 4.55
N ILE A 333 -10.51 -9.18 4.65
CA ILE A 333 -9.45 -8.17 4.63
C ILE A 333 -9.44 -7.43 5.97
N PHE A 334 -8.27 -7.36 6.60
CA PHE A 334 -7.99 -6.56 7.78
C PHE A 334 -6.86 -5.60 7.45
N THR A 335 -7.14 -4.30 7.43
CA THR A 335 -6.16 -3.28 7.06
C THR A 335 -6.42 -1.95 7.74
N THR A 336 -5.45 -1.04 7.68
CA THR A 336 -5.59 0.30 8.23
C THR A 336 -6.56 1.15 7.41
N PHE A 337 -7.01 2.29 7.99
CA PHE A 337 -7.80 3.28 7.24
C PHE A 337 -7.09 3.73 5.96
N ASP A 338 -5.79 3.96 6.05
CA ASP A 338 -4.94 4.40 4.95
C ASP A 338 -4.84 3.33 3.85
N GLY A 339 -4.86 2.05 4.23
CA GLY A 339 -4.88 0.92 3.29
C GLY A 339 -6.23 0.61 2.64
N SER A 340 -7.29 1.37 2.97
CA SER A 340 -8.65 1.06 2.53
C SER A 340 -8.98 1.42 1.09
N LYS A 341 -8.10 2.16 0.40
CA LYS A 341 -8.34 2.65 -0.95
C LYS A 341 -8.47 1.52 -1.97
N GLY A 342 -9.49 1.59 -2.82
CA GLY A 342 -9.77 0.58 -3.82
C GLY A 342 -10.40 -0.71 -3.27
N LEU A 343 -10.47 -0.87 -1.96
CA LEU A 343 -11.09 -2.03 -1.31
C LEU A 343 -12.58 -1.81 -1.09
N GLU A 344 -13.34 -2.89 -1.20
CA GLU A 344 -14.77 -2.91 -0.89
C GLU A 344 -15.24 -4.33 -0.61
N ARG A 345 -16.19 -4.51 0.30
CA ARG A 345 -16.83 -5.79 0.60
C ARG A 345 -18.31 -5.55 0.90
N LYS A 346 -19.10 -6.63 1.01
CA LYS A 346 -20.51 -6.52 1.42
C LYS A 346 -20.62 -5.92 2.81
N ILE A 347 -19.74 -6.33 3.74
CA ILE A 347 -19.70 -5.91 5.14
C ILE A 347 -18.38 -5.19 5.37
N CYS A 348 -18.45 -3.93 5.82
CA CYS A 348 -17.30 -3.18 6.30
C CYS A 348 -17.45 -2.92 7.79
N VAL A 349 -16.49 -3.37 8.59
CA VAL A 349 -16.43 -3.13 10.04
C VAL A 349 -15.33 -2.12 10.31
N VAL A 350 -15.69 -1.00 10.92
CA VAL A 350 -14.80 0.14 11.15
C VAL A 350 -14.54 0.25 12.66
N PHE A 351 -13.33 -0.07 13.06
CA PHE A 351 -12.82 0.08 14.41
C PHE A 351 -12.21 1.46 14.60
N ASP A 352 -12.05 1.91 15.82
CA ASP A 352 -11.35 3.16 16.16
C ASP A 352 -11.88 4.41 15.40
N TYR A 353 -13.13 4.43 14.98
CA TYR A 353 -13.77 5.60 14.36
C TYR A 353 -14.22 6.57 15.45
N THR A 354 -13.25 7.10 16.21
CA THR A 354 -13.47 7.84 17.45
C THR A 354 -12.82 9.22 17.41
N LEU A 355 -13.33 10.09 18.28
CA LEU A 355 -12.79 11.43 18.47
C LEU A 355 -11.33 11.37 18.95
N ASP A 356 -10.98 10.39 19.79
CA ASP A 356 -9.61 10.23 20.30
C ASP A 356 -8.63 9.91 19.17
N TYR A 357 -8.98 8.97 18.28
CA TYR A 357 -8.13 8.64 17.14
C TYR A 357 -8.02 9.79 16.14
N TRP A 358 -9.14 10.47 15.85
CA TRP A 358 -9.11 11.69 15.05
C TRP A 358 -8.18 12.74 15.66
N SER A 359 -8.33 13.00 16.96
CA SER A 359 -7.53 14.00 17.68
C SER A 359 -6.05 13.64 17.66
N SER A 360 -5.69 12.37 17.91
CA SER A 360 -4.30 11.91 17.88
C SER A 360 -3.67 12.10 16.49
N ARG A 361 -4.41 11.75 15.42
CA ARG A 361 -3.97 11.95 14.04
C ARG A 361 -3.83 13.42 13.67
N SER A 362 -4.75 14.28 14.15
CA SER A 362 -4.73 15.72 13.88
C SER A 362 -3.56 16.46 14.55
N LEU A 363 -2.93 15.87 15.57
CA LEU A 363 -1.76 16.42 16.25
C LEU A 363 -0.46 16.20 15.46
N ALA A 364 -0.44 15.27 14.49
CA ALA A 364 0.73 15.02 13.67
C ALA A 364 1.07 16.28 12.83
N PRO A 365 2.34 16.70 12.79
CA PRO A 365 2.75 18.00 12.23
C PRO A 365 2.50 18.11 10.73
N ASP A 366 2.48 17.00 10.05
CA ASP A 366 2.38 16.85 8.61
C ASP A 366 0.98 16.45 8.15
N THR A 367 0.01 16.37 9.07
CA THR A 367 -1.36 15.99 8.72
C THR A 367 -2.14 17.18 8.19
N LYS A 368 -2.58 17.09 6.94
CA LYS A 368 -3.53 18.03 6.34
C LYS A 368 -4.95 17.63 6.69
N TYR A 369 -5.76 18.62 7.08
CA TYR A 369 -7.16 18.40 7.43
C TYR A 369 -7.93 17.65 6.32
N GLU A 370 -7.80 18.09 5.08
CA GLU A 370 -8.52 17.53 3.94
C GLU A 370 -8.19 16.05 3.73
N ILE A 371 -6.91 15.68 3.89
CA ILE A 371 -6.47 14.30 3.75
C ILE A 371 -6.99 13.43 4.89
N LEU A 372 -6.87 13.88 6.13
CA LEU A 372 -7.38 13.13 7.28
C LEU A 372 -8.91 12.94 7.19
N ARG A 373 -9.63 14.00 6.88
CA ARG A 373 -11.07 13.94 6.62
C ARG A 373 -11.40 12.92 5.53
N ASN A 374 -10.68 12.96 4.42
CA ASN A 374 -10.89 12.03 3.31
C ASN A 374 -10.64 10.58 3.74
N ILE A 375 -9.59 10.29 4.50
CA ILE A 375 -9.29 8.95 5.03
C ILE A 375 -10.48 8.40 5.81
N PHE A 376 -11.02 9.18 6.75
CA PHE A 376 -12.16 8.74 7.58
C PHE A 376 -13.45 8.60 6.77
N CYS A 377 -13.73 9.51 5.85
CA CYS A 377 -14.92 9.43 5.00
C CYS A 377 -14.83 8.26 4.00
N VAL A 378 -13.65 8.02 3.43
CA VAL A 378 -13.40 6.89 2.53
C VAL A 378 -13.61 5.57 3.28
N ALA A 379 -13.10 5.43 4.50
CA ALA A 379 -13.32 4.24 5.33
C ALA A 379 -14.82 3.95 5.52
N MET A 380 -15.63 4.98 5.82
CA MET A 380 -17.07 4.86 6.00
C MET A 380 -17.86 4.56 4.72
N SER A 381 -17.21 4.42 3.59
CA SER A 381 -17.83 4.17 2.29
C SER A 381 -17.49 2.82 1.66
N ARG A 382 -16.79 1.93 2.39
CA ARG A 382 -16.25 0.68 1.84
C ARG A 382 -17.24 -0.51 1.88
N GLY A 383 -18.32 -0.40 2.63
CA GLY A 383 -19.36 -1.43 2.73
C GLY A 383 -20.44 -1.25 1.66
N LYS A 384 -20.82 -2.35 0.98
CA LYS A 384 -21.91 -2.35 -0.02
C LYS A 384 -23.28 -2.62 0.57
N GLN A 385 -23.36 -3.39 1.66
CA GLN A 385 -24.61 -3.79 2.31
C GLN A 385 -24.65 -3.35 3.76
N GLN A 386 -23.54 -3.49 4.48
CA GLN A 386 -23.46 -3.11 5.87
C GLN A 386 -22.16 -2.36 6.16
N ILE A 387 -22.30 -1.29 6.94
CA ILE A 387 -21.18 -0.57 7.54
C ILE A 387 -21.43 -0.59 9.04
N ILE A 388 -20.50 -1.19 9.79
CA ILE A 388 -20.61 -1.38 11.23
C ILE A 388 -19.51 -0.57 11.89
N ILE A 389 -19.90 0.37 12.75
CA ILE A 389 -18.95 1.15 13.56
C ILE A 389 -18.84 0.45 14.91
N VAL A 390 -17.63 0.00 15.25
CA VAL A 390 -17.38 -0.63 16.55
C VAL A 390 -17.15 0.44 17.60
N ALA A 391 -18.05 0.51 18.56
CA ALA A 391 -17.96 1.44 19.69
C ALA A 391 -18.77 0.90 20.87
N ASN A 392 -18.17 0.90 22.07
CA ASN A 392 -18.88 0.59 23.31
C ASN A 392 -19.68 1.79 23.81
N ASP A 393 -19.23 2.99 23.48
CA ASP A 393 -19.90 4.25 23.81
C ASP A 393 -20.21 5.01 22.50
N PRO A 394 -21.50 5.18 22.14
CA PRO A 394 -21.89 5.91 20.94
C PRO A 394 -21.45 7.39 20.93
N GLU A 395 -21.24 8.01 22.11
CA GLU A 395 -20.81 9.42 22.20
C GLU A 395 -19.36 9.61 21.74
N GLN A 396 -18.55 8.57 21.79
CA GLN A 396 -17.17 8.58 21.29
C GLN A 396 -17.07 8.46 19.78
N VAL A 397 -18.14 8.07 19.10
CA VAL A 397 -18.16 7.94 17.65
C VAL A 397 -17.99 9.30 16.99
N LEU A 398 -17.05 9.37 16.05
CA LEU A 398 -16.73 10.60 15.34
C LEU A 398 -17.95 11.18 14.61
N SER A 399 -18.29 12.42 14.97
CA SER A 399 -19.48 13.10 14.45
C SER A 399 -19.22 13.81 13.12
N GLU A 400 -20.29 14.09 12.37
CA GLU A 400 -20.23 14.92 11.16
C GLU A 400 -19.69 16.33 11.46
N ALA A 401 -20.08 16.92 12.57
CA ALA A 401 -19.66 18.25 12.98
C ALA A 401 -18.13 18.35 13.14
N VAL A 402 -17.51 17.34 13.75
CA VAL A 402 -16.04 17.28 13.91
C VAL A 402 -15.34 17.13 12.55
N LEU A 403 -15.85 16.24 11.68
CA LEU A 403 -15.29 16.02 10.36
C LEU A 403 -15.41 17.21 9.42
N SER A 404 -16.38 18.10 9.64
CA SER A 404 -16.60 19.30 8.84
C SER A 404 -15.81 20.51 9.34
N MET A 405 -15.13 20.39 10.48
CA MET A 405 -14.37 21.50 11.09
C MET A 405 -12.87 21.33 10.85
N PRO A 406 -12.22 22.23 10.07
CA PRO A 406 -10.79 22.26 9.96
C PRO A 406 -10.11 22.43 11.33
N PHE A 407 -9.17 21.58 11.66
CA PHE A 407 -8.38 21.69 12.89
C PHE A 407 -7.19 22.63 12.68
N LYS A 408 -6.79 23.32 13.75
CA LYS A 408 -5.55 24.11 13.78
C LYS A 408 -4.44 23.21 14.29
N THR A 409 -3.37 23.09 13.54
CA THR A 409 -2.16 22.37 13.99
C THR A 409 -1.64 23.04 15.25
N ARG A 410 -1.61 22.31 16.38
CA ARG A 410 -1.05 22.83 17.64
C ARG A 410 0.47 22.77 17.57
N LYS A 411 1.13 23.93 17.74
CA LYS A 411 2.60 24.08 17.67
C LYS A 411 3.34 23.64 18.95
N GLU A 412 2.65 23.32 20.03
CA GLU A 412 3.22 23.28 21.38
C GLU A 412 3.61 21.88 21.91
N TYR A 413 3.47 20.82 21.13
CA TYR A 413 3.78 19.46 21.60
C TYR A 413 5.12 18.98 21.07
N LEU A 414 5.89 18.31 21.94
CA LEU A 414 7.05 17.53 21.54
C LEU A 414 6.64 16.50 20.48
N ARG A 415 7.29 16.57 19.33
CA ARG A 415 7.01 15.68 18.18
C ARG A 415 8.12 14.66 18.08
N ALA A 416 7.77 13.41 18.42
CA ALA A 416 8.69 12.30 18.37
C ALA A 416 8.58 11.57 17.04
N PHE A 417 9.70 11.28 16.40
CA PHE A 417 9.82 10.51 15.18
C PHE A 417 10.65 9.25 15.43
N GLN A 418 10.11 8.11 15.09
CA GLN A 418 10.88 6.87 15.03
C GLN A 418 11.60 6.79 13.68
N VAL A 419 12.91 6.55 13.68
CA VAL A 419 13.72 6.54 12.44
C VAL A 419 13.20 5.54 11.43
N SER A 420 12.71 4.39 11.87
CA SER A 420 12.15 3.35 11.00
C SER A 420 10.88 3.76 10.24
N GLU A 421 10.17 4.79 10.70
CA GLU A 421 8.86 5.19 10.17
C GLU A 421 8.79 6.66 9.72
N MET A 422 9.81 7.47 10.05
CA MET A 422 9.73 8.92 9.87
C MET A 422 9.62 9.39 8.43
N PHE A 423 9.98 8.55 7.47
CA PHE A 423 9.83 8.82 6.04
C PHE A 423 8.55 8.24 5.43
N ASP A 424 7.76 7.50 6.19
CA ASP A 424 6.49 6.96 5.70
C ASP A 424 5.50 8.09 5.42
N PHE A 425 4.82 8.01 4.28
CA PHE A 425 3.81 8.98 3.84
C PHE A 425 4.31 10.43 3.68
N LYS A 426 5.61 10.65 3.53
CA LYS A 426 6.19 11.96 3.20
C LYS A 426 6.14 12.21 1.69
N TYR A 427 6.51 13.44 1.28
CA TYR A 427 6.60 13.76 -0.14
C TYR A 427 7.78 13.02 -0.77
N ASP A 428 7.51 12.33 -1.86
CA ASP A 428 8.53 11.53 -2.54
C ASP A 428 9.66 12.44 -3.06
N GLU A 429 9.33 13.65 -3.52
CA GLU A 429 10.29 14.66 -3.95
C GLU A 429 11.22 15.12 -2.81
N ASP A 430 10.67 15.34 -1.61
CA ASP A 430 11.48 15.72 -0.44
C ASP A 430 12.36 14.56 0.05
N ILE A 431 11.91 13.32 -0.08
CA ILE A 431 12.72 12.11 0.20
C ILE A 431 13.89 12.05 -0.80
N GLU A 432 13.65 12.32 -2.07
CA GLU A 432 14.69 12.36 -3.11
C GLU A 432 15.70 13.47 -2.85
N ASP A 433 15.23 14.67 -2.44
CA ASP A 433 16.10 15.76 -2.01
C ASP A 433 17.05 15.31 -0.89
N CYS A 434 16.52 14.65 0.17
CA CYS A 434 17.35 14.11 1.25
C CYS A 434 18.36 13.06 0.75
N TYR A 435 17.88 12.16 -0.14
CA TYR A 435 18.71 11.10 -0.69
C TYR A 435 19.85 11.61 -1.57
N SER A 436 19.66 12.76 -2.24
CA SER A 436 20.68 13.43 -3.05
C SER A 436 21.83 14.01 -2.22
N LEU A 437 21.58 14.34 -0.94
CA LEU A 437 22.56 14.92 -0.02
C LEU A 437 23.53 13.90 0.59
N ILE A 438 23.28 12.61 0.41
CA ILE A 438 24.18 11.55 0.87
C ILE A 438 25.01 11.00 -0.28
N ARG A 439 26.27 10.69 -0.02
CA ARG A 439 27.15 9.96 -0.98
C ARG A 439 27.04 8.47 -0.74
N LYS A 440 26.74 7.73 -1.80
CA LYS A 440 26.57 6.29 -1.79
C LYS A 440 27.57 5.63 -2.72
N ARG A 441 28.26 4.61 -2.23
CA ARG A 441 29.19 3.81 -3.05
C ARG A 441 28.91 2.33 -2.84
N LYS A 442 28.46 1.65 -3.89
CA LYS A 442 28.26 0.19 -3.86
C LYS A 442 29.59 -0.52 -3.60
N ILE A 443 29.62 -1.39 -2.62
CA ILE A 443 30.76 -2.25 -2.31
C ILE A 443 30.62 -3.53 -3.11
N ARG A 444 31.69 -3.87 -3.85
CA ARG A 444 31.68 -5.12 -4.65
C ARG A 444 31.80 -6.33 -3.73
N ARG A 445 30.86 -7.24 -3.83
CA ARG A 445 30.87 -8.55 -3.15
C ARG A 445 31.03 -9.66 -4.19
N SER A 446 31.78 -10.71 -3.84
CA SER A 446 31.98 -11.89 -4.69
C SER A 446 30.78 -12.82 -4.70
N ASP A 447 30.17 -13.02 -3.51
CA ASP A 447 28.92 -13.77 -3.38
C ASP A 447 27.70 -12.91 -3.76
N LYS A 448 26.98 -13.34 -4.80
CA LYS A 448 25.76 -12.73 -5.31
C LYS A 448 24.54 -13.66 -5.19
N THR A 449 24.66 -14.74 -4.44
CA THR A 449 23.56 -15.68 -4.24
C THR A 449 22.43 -14.97 -3.50
N VAL A 450 21.20 -15.15 -3.92
CA VAL A 450 20.03 -14.66 -3.20
C VAL A 450 19.64 -15.73 -2.17
N ILE A 451 19.49 -15.32 -0.90
CA ILE A 451 18.93 -16.20 0.15
C ILE A 451 17.43 -15.99 0.13
N ASP A 452 16.70 -16.92 -0.44
CA ASP A 452 15.26 -16.84 -0.54
C ASP A 452 14.62 -17.70 0.55
N ILE A 453 13.80 -17.07 1.39
CA ILE A 453 13.14 -17.72 2.53
C ILE A 453 11.66 -17.35 2.46
N GLU A 454 10.84 -18.38 2.25
CA GLU A 454 9.40 -18.25 2.17
C GLU A 454 8.72 -19.18 3.18
N SER A 455 7.53 -18.83 3.65
CA SER A 455 6.74 -19.77 4.44
C SER A 455 6.39 -21.01 3.61
N SER A 456 6.27 -22.16 4.25
CA SER A 456 6.05 -23.47 3.61
C SER A 456 4.87 -23.51 2.61
N ASP A 457 3.96 -22.56 2.69
CA ASP A 457 2.78 -22.42 1.82
C ASP A 457 2.67 -21.01 1.20
N CYS A 458 3.70 -20.19 1.32
CA CYS A 458 3.77 -18.80 0.79
C CYS A 458 2.60 -17.90 1.24
N MET A 459 1.99 -18.18 2.40
CA MET A 459 0.79 -17.48 2.88
C MET A 459 1.06 -16.43 3.96
N ILE A 460 2.25 -16.45 4.56
CA ILE A 460 2.69 -15.45 5.55
C ILE A 460 4.04 -14.90 5.10
N ASP A 461 4.18 -13.59 5.07
CA ASP A 461 5.47 -12.94 4.85
C ASP A 461 6.37 -13.17 6.07
N LEU A 462 7.51 -13.78 5.85
CA LEU A 462 8.49 -14.06 6.90
C LEU A 462 9.54 -12.96 7.06
N SER A 463 9.52 -11.91 6.24
CA SER A 463 10.51 -10.83 6.30
C SER A 463 10.66 -10.22 7.70
N PRO A 464 9.58 -9.97 8.48
CA PRO A 464 9.71 -9.50 9.87
C PRO A 464 10.43 -10.49 10.76
N CYS A 465 10.16 -11.80 10.60
CA CYS A 465 10.82 -12.85 11.38
C CYS A 465 12.32 -12.94 11.08
N ILE A 466 12.68 -12.82 9.79
CA ILE A 466 14.07 -12.99 9.35
C ILE A 466 14.91 -11.79 9.77
N GLY A 467 14.34 -10.59 9.76
CA GLY A 467 15.00 -9.40 10.30
C GLY A 467 15.45 -9.61 11.75
N ILE A 468 14.55 -10.10 12.62
CA ILE A 468 14.88 -10.42 14.01
C ILE A 468 15.84 -11.63 14.10
N TYR A 469 15.59 -12.69 13.32
CA TYR A 469 16.37 -13.91 13.35
C TYR A 469 17.84 -13.69 13.03
N GLN A 470 18.16 -12.95 11.98
CA GLN A 470 19.54 -12.70 11.56
C GLN A 470 20.37 -12.04 12.66
N GLU A 471 19.75 -11.17 13.47
CA GLU A 471 20.43 -10.52 14.58
C GLU A 471 20.48 -11.41 15.82
N ALA A 472 19.36 -11.97 16.23
CA ALA A 472 19.25 -12.79 17.44
C ALA A 472 20.06 -14.08 17.37
N SER A 473 20.21 -14.68 16.19
CA SER A 473 20.98 -15.92 16.02
C SER A 473 22.49 -15.70 15.88
N PHE A 474 22.91 -14.52 15.41
CA PHE A 474 24.31 -14.23 15.13
C PHE A 474 25.01 -13.46 16.26
N PHE A 475 24.36 -12.40 16.78
CA PHE A 475 25.00 -11.51 17.76
C PHE A 475 24.76 -11.99 19.19
N LYS A 476 25.83 -12.31 19.93
CA LYS A 476 25.77 -12.79 21.32
C LYS A 476 25.19 -11.77 22.30
N LYS A 477 25.30 -10.45 21.98
CA LYS A 477 24.78 -9.37 22.81
C LYS A 477 23.31 -9.03 22.49
N TYR A 478 22.72 -9.66 21.47
CA TYR A 478 21.29 -9.54 21.22
C TYR A 478 20.52 -10.44 22.18
N ASP A 479 19.96 -9.84 23.21
CA ASP A 479 19.16 -10.58 24.21
C ASP A 479 17.67 -10.58 23.79
N ILE A 480 17.28 -11.61 23.05
CA ILE A 480 15.90 -11.77 22.61
C ILE A 480 14.89 -11.85 23.75
N MET A 481 15.31 -12.42 24.91
CA MET A 481 14.42 -12.52 26.07
C MET A 481 14.12 -11.15 26.66
N LYS A 482 15.15 -10.30 26.75
CA LYS A 482 14.98 -8.90 27.18
C LYS A 482 14.08 -8.10 26.22
N GLN A 483 14.18 -8.34 24.91
CA GLN A 483 13.28 -7.72 23.94
C GLN A 483 11.83 -8.20 24.13
N ILE A 484 11.64 -9.50 24.36
CA ILE A 484 10.31 -10.07 24.64
C ILE A 484 9.71 -9.45 25.92
N GLU A 485 10.49 -9.32 27.00
CA GLU A 485 10.04 -8.68 28.23
C GLU A 485 9.67 -7.22 27.99
N TYR A 486 10.53 -6.47 27.28
CA TYR A 486 10.28 -5.07 26.96
C TYR A 486 8.95 -4.88 26.19
N VAL A 487 8.71 -5.63 25.11
CA VAL A 487 7.45 -5.49 24.36
C VAL A 487 6.23 -5.92 25.15
N LYS A 488 6.35 -6.89 26.06
CA LYS A 488 5.23 -7.29 26.94
C LYS A 488 4.82 -6.18 27.90
N ASP A 489 5.76 -5.43 28.43
CA ASP A 489 5.49 -4.33 29.37
C ASP A 489 4.73 -3.15 28.70
N PHE A 490 4.84 -3.00 27.37
CA PHE A 490 4.11 -1.99 26.61
C PHE A 490 2.71 -2.44 26.15
N HIS A 491 2.34 -3.69 26.39
CA HIS A 491 1.05 -4.24 26.00
C HIS A 491 0.19 -4.51 27.23
N ASP A 492 -0.63 -3.53 27.58
CA ASP A 492 -1.64 -3.62 28.66
C ASP A 492 -2.70 -4.70 28.41
N ASP A 493 -2.79 -5.21 27.19
CA ASP A 493 -3.70 -6.31 26.88
C ASP A 493 -3.17 -7.62 27.45
N LYS A 494 -4.05 -8.31 28.15
CA LYS A 494 -3.94 -9.69 28.62
C LYS A 494 -3.50 -10.59 27.46
N ALA A 495 -2.22 -10.50 27.11
CA ALA A 495 -1.66 -11.26 26.01
C ALA A 495 -1.88 -12.74 26.28
N LEU A 496 -2.70 -13.35 25.44
CA LEU A 496 -3.06 -14.76 25.53
C LEU A 496 -1.93 -15.67 25.06
N LEU A 497 -0.92 -15.08 24.40
CA LEU A 497 0.25 -15.81 23.96
C LEU A 497 1.21 -16.06 25.12
N GLN A 498 1.60 -17.31 25.28
CA GLN A 498 2.66 -17.71 26.21
C GLN A 498 3.78 -18.39 25.44
N LEU A 499 5.01 -18.00 25.71
CA LEU A 499 6.17 -18.67 25.17
C LEU A 499 6.25 -20.08 25.73
N LYS A 500 6.41 -21.08 24.87
CA LYS A 500 6.48 -22.47 25.26
C LYS A 500 7.71 -22.74 26.13
N PRO A 501 7.61 -23.60 27.17
CA PRO A 501 8.80 -24.09 27.91
C PRO A 501 9.77 -24.78 26.95
N GLY A 502 11.07 -24.42 27.04
CA GLY A 502 12.08 -24.96 26.13
C GLY A 502 12.03 -24.40 24.69
N ALA A 503 11.43 -23.25 24.51
CA ALA A 503 11.32 -22.58 23.19
C ALA A 503 12.68 -22.46 22.50
N THR A 504 12.74 -22.83 21.22
CA THR A 504 13.91 -22.68 20.36
C THR A 504 14.15 -21.18 20.02
N MET A 505 15.23 -20.87 19.31
CA MET A 505 15.47 -19.50 18.82
C MET A 505 14.35 -19.08 17.86
N GLU A 506 13.93 -19.95 16.98
CA GLU A 506 12.84 -19.70 16.03
C GLU A 506 11.50 -19.46 16.76
N ASP A 507 11.18 -20.25 17.79
CA ASP A 507 9.98 -20.01 18.59
C ASP A 507 9.99 -18.61 19.23
N LYS A 508 11.15 -18.18 19.75
CA LYS A 508 11.32 -16.86 20.37
C LYS A 508 11.19 -15.73 19.34
N VAL A 509 11.77 -15.91 18.15
CA VAL A 509 11.65 -14.97 17.04
C VAL A 509 10.20 -14.83 16.59
N LEU A 510 9.50 -15.95 16.37
CA LEU A 510 8.08 -15.93 16.01
C LEU A 510 7.22 -15.28 17.09
N PHE A 511 7.53 -15.53 18.34
CA PHE A 511 6.84 -14.92 19.48
C PHE A 511 7.05 -13.40 19.52
N LEU A 512 8.30 -12.93 19.41
CA LEU A 512 8.63 -11.51 19.38
C LEU A 512 7.97 -10.83 18.17
N THR A 513 8.04 -11.46 16.99
CA THR A 513 7.39 -10.96 15.78
C THR A 513 5.88 -10.81 15.96
N ALA A 514 5.21 -11.79 16.59
CA ALA A 514 3.78 -11.71 16.86
C ALA A 514 3.41 -10.49 17.71
N TYR A 515 4.24 -10.16 18.72
CA TYR A 515 4.04 -8.97 19.54
C TYR A 515 4.31 -7.67 18.78
N GLU A 516 5.44 -7.56 18.08
CA GLU A 516 5.81 -6.36 17.32
C GLU A 516 4.82 -6.04 16.20
N THR A 517 4.29 -7.08 15.54
CA THR A 517 3.32 -6.91 14.45
C THR A 517 1.86 -6.88 14.93
N ARG A 518 1.62 -7.18 16.22
CA ARG A 518 0.27 -7.38 16.78
C ARG A 518 -0.53 -8.50 16.10
N GLN A 519 0.14 -9.48 15.50
CA GLN A 519 -0.47 -10.58 14.76
C GLN A 519 -0.03 -11.93 15.33
N ASP A 520 -0.90 -12.55 16.13
CA ASP A 520 -0.64 -13.84 16.77
C ASP A 520 -0.37 -14.97 15.77
N ARG A 521 -0.78 -14.77 14.49
CA ARG A 521 -0.59 -15.76 13.42
C ARG A 521 0.86 -16.13 13.18
N TYR A 522 1.81 -15.23 13.41
CA TYR A 522 3.24 -15.54 13.30
C TYR A 522 3.63 -16.66 14.25
N TYR A 523 3.18 -16.61 15.50
CA TYR A 523 3.48 -17.63 16.50
C TYR A 523 2.56 -18.86 16.41
N CYS A 524 1.28 -18.67 16.04
CA CYS A 524 0.29 -19.74 16.05
C CYS A 524 0.23 -20.55 14.74
N GLN A 525 0.54 -19.96 13.59
CA GLN A 525 0.33 -20.56 12.27
C GLN A 525 1.61 -20.79 11.47
N VAL A 526 2.73 -20.17 11.84
CA VAL A 526 4.05 -20.50 11.30
C VAL A 526 4.65 -21.63 12.15
N LYS A 527 5.11 -22.69 11.50
CA LYS A 527 5.71 -23.83 12.20
C LYS A 527 7.22 -23.77 12.12
N PRO A 528 7.95 -23.81 13.26
CA PRO A 528 9.39 -24.00 13.23
C PRO A 528 9.76 -25.42 12.69
N PRO A 529 10.93 -25.59 12.04
CA PRO A 529 11.79 -24.49 11.60
C PRO A 529 11.19 -23.74 10.40
N PHE A 530 11.20 -22.40 10.44
CA PHE A 530 10.80 -21.58 9.30
C PHE A 530 11.99 -21.20 8.40
N ILE A 531 13.18 -21.56 8.79
CA ILE A 531 14.44 -21.39 8.09
C ILE A 531 15.20 -22.71 8.08
N THR A 532 15.83 -23.09 6.96
CA THR A 532 16.65 -24.30 6.90
C THR A 532 18.05 -24.05 7.46
N ASP A 533 18.76 -25.12 7.84
CA ASP A 533 20.14 -25.02 8.31
C ASP A 533 21.05 -24.37 7.23
N GLU A 534 20.86 -24.70 5.95
CA GLU A 534 21.63 -24.12 4.85
C GLU A 534 21.36 -22.64 4.69
N GLN A 535 20.11 -22.19 4.87
CA GLN A 535 19.74 -20.76 4.80
C GLN A 535 20.31 -20.00 5.99
N SER A 536 20.20 -20.56 7.22
CA SER A 536 20.80 -20.01 8.43
C SER A 536 22.32 -19.89 8.31
N ASP A 537 23.00 -20.97 7.86
CA ASP A 537 24.44 -20.96 7.63
C ASP A 537 24.86 -19.93 6.58
N ALA A 538 24.05 -19.74 5.52
CA ALA A 538 24.32 -18.73 4.51
C ALA A 538 24.23 -17.31 5.09
N ILE A 539 23.24 -17.01 5.94
CA ILE A 539 23.12 -15.74 6.66
C ILE A 539 24.35 -15.54 7.57
N HIS A 540 24.65 -16.53 8.42
CA HIS A 540 25.78 -16.47 9.35
C HIS A 540 27.11 -16.31 8.64
N LYS A 541 27.34 -17.05 7.55
CA LYS A 541 28.55 -16.93 6.74
C LYS A 541 28.70 -15.53 6.13
N ARG A 542 27.59 -14.91 5.69
CA ARG A 542 27.62 -13.52 5.22
C ARG A 542 27.97 -12.57 6.33
N LEU A 543 27.24 -12.62 7.45
CA LEU A 543 27.51 -11.74 8.59
C LEU A 543 28.93 -11.90 9.13
N ALA A 544 29.46 -13.13 9.17
CA ALA A 544 30.82 -13.43 9.60
C ALA A 544 31.93 -12.82 8.69
N THR A 545 31.59 -12.34 7.48
CA THR A 545 32.56 -11.59 6.66
C THR A 545 32.90 -10.22 7.22
N GLU A 546 32.01 -9.65 8.05
CA GLU A 546 32.16 -8.31 8.64
C GLU A 546 32.17 -8.34 10.16
N PHE A 547 31.53 -9.33 10.81
CA PHE A 547 31.29 -9.34 12.25
C PHE A 547 31.87 -10.60 12.90
N THR A 548 32.14 -10.48 14.22
CA THR A 548 32.59 -11.59 15.07
C THR A 548 31.45 -12.13 15.94
N GLY A 549 30.32 -11.43 15.98
CA GLY A 549 29.18 -11.73 16.84
C GLY A 549 29.27 -11.10 18.25
N ASP A 550 30.36 -10.44 18.59
CA ASP A 550 30.56 -9.77 19.90
C ASP A 550 30.32 -8.24 19.85
N GLU A 551 29.84 -7.73 18.73
CA GLU A 551 29.57 -6.32 18.49
C GLU A 551 28.43 -5.78 19.38
N ASN A 552 28.40 -4.43 19.54
CA ASN A 552 27.28 -3.76 20.19
C ASN A 552 26.14 -3.61 19.20
N VAL A 553 24.96 -4.09 19.61
CA VAL A 553 23.75 -4.11 18.78
C VAL A 553 22.61 -3.38 19.47
N GLN A 554 21.66 -2.87 18.70
CA GLN A 554 20.39 -2.29 19.16
C GLN A 554 20.57 -1.22 20.27
N GLN A 555 21.53 -0.30 20.10
CA GLN A 555 21.77 0.78 21.06
C GLN A 555 20.72 1.88 20.90
N ASP A 556 19.97 2.15 21.97
CA ASP A 556 19.00 3.24 21.99
C ASP A 556 19.68 4.60 21.82
N PHE A 557 19.05 5.49 21.06
CA PHE A 557 19.40 6.90 21.05
C PHE A 557 18.14 7.77 21.06
N THR A 558 18.34 9.02 21.51
CA THR A 558 17.36 10.09 21.42
C THR A 558 18.11 11.36 21.02
N MET A 559 17.71 11.94 19.89
CA MET A 559 18.26 13.21 19.40
C MET A 559 17.16 14.27 19.50
N ASN A 560 17.40 15.28 20.37
CA ASN A 560 16.49 16.40 20.54
C ASN A 560 16.88 17.54 19.61
N LEU A 561 15.89 18.11 18.96
CA LEU A 561 16.03 19.24 18.04
C LEU A 561 15.02 20.32 18.41
N SER A 562 15.30 21.54 18.03
CA SER A 562 14.32 22.63 18.00
C SER A 562 14.35 23.33 16.65
N ASP A 563 13.24 23.90 16.22
CA ASP A 563 13.23 24.76 15.05
C ASP A 563 13.49 26.23 15.43
N ALA A 564 13.63 27.08 14.43
CA ALA A 564 13.84 28.53 14.63
C ALA A 564 12.69 29.23 15.38
N SER A 565 11.55 28.58 15.53
CA SER A 565 10.40 29.07 16.30
C SER A 565 10.35 28.49 17.72
N GLY A 566 11.36 27.71 18.14
CA GLY A 566 11.45 27.06 19.44
C GLY A 566 10.54 25.87 19.61
N VAL A 567 10.01 25.29 18.51
CA VAL A 567 9.20 24.07 18.57
C VAL A 567 10.13 22.88 18.79
N PRO A 568 9.91 22.06 19.84
CA PRO A 568 10.76 20.92 20.13
C PRO A 568 10.39 19.71 19.27
N TYR A 569 11.40 18.96 18.85
CA TYR A 569 11.30 17.69 18.12
C TYR A 569 12.25 16.67 18.73
N CYS A 570 11.90 15.40 18.59
CA CYS A 570 12.70 14.29 19.06
C CYS A 570 12.78 13.22 17.96
N ILE A 571 13.99 12.76 17.65
CA ILE A 571 14.21 11.60 16.78
C ILE A 571 14.80 10.49 17.63
N CYS A 572 14.21 9.31 17.60
CA CYS A 572 14.65 8.15 18.38
C CYS A 572 14.66 6.88 17.53
N GLY A 573 15.50 5.93 17.94
CA GLY A 573 15.64 4.66 17.24
C GLY A 573 16.82 3.84 17.76
N ARG A 574 17.13 2.77 17.01
CA ARG A 574 18.19 1.81 17.33
C ARG A 574 18.86 1.36 16.04
N PRO A 575 20.16 1.68 15.81
CA PRO A 575 20.90 1.06 14.72
C PRO A 575 21.16 -0.42 15.03
N ASP A 576 21.17 -1.25 13.99
CA ASP A 576 21.35 -2.69 14.15
C ASP A 576 22.72 -3.00 14.76
N VAL A 577 23.82 -2.45 14.20
CA VAL A 577 25.17 -2.73 14.71
C VAL A 577 26.04 -1.47 14.68
N ILE A 578 26.84 -1.27 15.74
CA ILE A 578 27.91 -0.27 15.77
C ILE A 578 29.26 -0.99 15.92
N LYS A 579 30.16 -0.80 14.93
CA LYS A 579 31.48 -1.41 14.91
C LYS A 579 32.54 -0.44 14.37
N SER A 580 33.63 -0.26 15.10
CA SER A 580 34.81 0.54 14.65
C SER A 580 34.43 1.89 14.05
N ASN A 581 33.64 2.68 14.77
CA ASN A 581 33.14 4.00 14.37
C ASN A 581 32.32 3.96 13.03
N THR A 582 31.66 2.86 12.76
CA THR A 582 30.80 2.68 11.59
C THR A 582 29.44 2.17 12.04
N ILE A 583 28.37 2.78 11.54
CA ILE A 583 26.99 2.27 11.64
C ILE A 583 26.81 1.20 10.58
N TYR A 584 26.23 0.07 10.97
CA TYR A 584 25.74 -0.93 10.04
C TYR A 584 24.23 -1.05 10.21
N GLU A 585 23.52 -0.89 9.11
CA GLU A 585 22.09 -1.12 9.01
C GLU A 585 21.85 -2.34 8.15
N LEU A 586 21.22 -3.36 8.72
CA LEU A 586 20.99 -4.67 8.09
C LEU A 586 19.55 -4.74 7.58
N LYS A 587 19.39 -5.17 6.35
CA LYS A 587 18.07 -5.40 5.76
C LYS A 587 17.99 -6.81 5.19
N PHE A 588 16.79 -7.37 5.18
CA PHE A 588 16.50 -8.63 4.50
C PHE A 588 15.27 -8.41 3.59
N VAL A 589 15.49 -7.71 2.48
CA VAL A 589 14.43 -7.25 1.57
C VAL A 589 14.76 -7.60 0.12
N ASN A 590 13.76 -7.58 -0.76
CA ASN A 590 13.99 -7.82 -2.18
C ASN A 590 14.81 -6.71 -2.82
N GLU A 591 14.53 -5.45 -2.46
CA GLU A 591 15.19 -4.26 -3.00
C GLU A 591 15.36 -3.22 -1.89
N LEU A 592 16.48 -2.47 -1.94
CA LEU A 592 16.73 -1.34 -1.04
C LEU A 592 16.05 -0.09 -1.57
N GLU A 593 15.26 0.56 -0.72
CA GLU A 593 14.58 1.81 -1.00
C GLU A 593 15.34 3.01 -0.42
N HIS A 594 15.10 4.23 -0.90
CA HIS A 594 15.73 5.47 -0.43
C HIS A 594 15.62 5.64 1.09
N LYS A 595 14.47 5.29 1.68
CA LYS A 595 14.27 5.36 3.13
C LYS A 595 15.27 4.52 3.93
N HIS A 596 15.73 3.39 3.42
CA HIS A 596 16.73 2.55 4.11
C HIS A 596 18.09 3.25 4.19
N PHE A 597 18.48 3.95 3.11
CA PHE A 597 19.71 4.75 3.10
C PHE A 597 19.63 5.93 4.06
N LEU A 598 18.49 6.62 4.08
CA LEU A 598 18.23 7.75 4.97
C LEU A 598 18.18 7.31 6.43
N GLN A 599 17.62 6.15 6.75
CA GLN A 599 17.64 5.56 8.08
C GLN A 599 19.08 5.39 8.58
N CYS A 600 19.95 4.75 7.79
CA CYS A 600 21.36 4.59 8.12
C CYS A 600 22.06 5.95 8.31
N ALA A 601 21.77 6.93 7.44
CA ALA A 601 22.35 8.27 7.52
C ALA A 601 21.95 9.02 8.81
N ILE A 602 20.70 8.90 9.24
CA ILE A 602 20.23 9.50 10.49
C ILE A 602 20.94 8.88 11.70
N TYR A 603 21.12 7.58 11.72
CA TYR A 603 21.90 6.92 12.77
C TYR A 603 23.35 7.42 12.80
N MET A 604 23.96 7.68 11.64
CA MET A 604 25.29 8.27 11.58
C MET A 604 25.34 9.64 12.28
N VAL A 605 24.37 10.52 11.97
CA VAL A 605 24.29 11.85 12.62
C VAL A 605 24.07 11.71 14.13
N ALA A 606 23.12 10.85 14.53
CA ALA A 606 22.76 10.67 15.94
C ALA A 606 23.94 10.19 16.80
N PHE A 607 24.82 9.37 16.26
CA PHE A 607 26.03 8.88 16.93
C PHE A 607 27.29 9.66 16.60
N GLY A 608 27.22 10.73 15.80
CA GLY A 608 28.37 11.54 15.39
C GLY A 608 29.38 10.76 14.54
N LEU A 609 28.96 9.74 13.82
CA LEU A 609 29.82 8.87 13.05
C LEU A 609 29.83 9.25 11.56
N LYS A 610 31.01 9.20 10.94
CA LYS A 610 31.21 9.67 9.55
C LYS A 610 30.99 8.60 8.48
N LYS A 611 30.77 7.36 8.87
CA LYS A 611 30.61 6.25 7.97
C LYS A 611 29.43 5.37 8.34
N GLY A 612 28.59 5.05 7.36
CA GLY A 612 27.53 4.06 7.46
C GLY A 612 27.70 2.97 6.40
N ILE A 613 27.21 1.78 6.71
CA ILE A 613 27.08 0.65 5.80
C ILE A 613 25.63 0.21 5.83
N LEU A 614 24.95 0.33 4.70
CA LEU A 614 23.67 -0.31 4.49
C LEU A 614 23.89 -1.64 3.80
N TRP A 615 23.39 -2.73 4.38
CA TRP A 615 23.61 -4.08 3.89
C TRP A 615 22.32 -4.87 3.75
N ASN A 616 21.94 -5.18 2.53
CA ASN A 616 20.88 -6.15 2.28
C ASN A 616 21.45 -7.57 2.36
N VAL A 617 21.20 -8.26 3.45
CA VAL A 617 21.71 -9.61 3.70
C VAL A 617 21.09 -10.63 2.75
N LYS A 618 19.84 -10.44 2.30
CA LYS A 618 19.17 -11.32 1.33
C LYS A 618 19.92 -11.40 0.00
N THR A 619 20.28 -10.26 -0.57
CA THR A 619 20.93 -10.16 -1.90
C THR A 619 22.45 -9.97 -1.82
N ASN A 620 22.99 -9.81 -0.61
CA ASN A 620 24.37 -9.44 -0.33
C ASN A 620 24.83 -8.13 -0.98
N GLU A 621 23.91 -7.19 -1.14
CA GLU A 621 24.24 -5.85 -1.60
C GLU A 621 24.65 -4.95 -0.42
N GLN A 622 25.79 -4.31 -0.56
CA GLN A 622 26.31 -3.37 0.43
C GLN A 622 26.60 -2.01 -0.18
N TYR A 623 26.26 -0.97 0.59
CA TYR A 623 26.57 0.41 0.23
C TYR A 623 27.28 1.11 1.40
N SER A 624 28.40 1.76 1.10
CA SER A 624 29.02 2.71 2.01
C SER A 624 28.35 4.06 1.85
N ILE A 625 27.94 4.64 2.98
CA ILE A 625 27.24 5.92 3.07
C ILE A 625 28.13 6.92 3.76
N SER A 626 28.14 8.17 3.30
CA SER A 626 28.74 9.32 3.96
C SER A 626 27.90 10.56 3.71
N ILE A 627 27.90 11.50 4.65
CA ILE A 627 27.15 12.73 4.61
C ILE A 627 28.15 13.88 4.46
N PRO A 628 28.25 14.54 3.28
CA PRO A 628 29.20 15.62 3.06
C PRO A 628 28.91 16.85 3.91
N ASP A 629 27.62 17.19 4.10
CA ASP A 629 27.13 18.32 4.85
C ASP A 629 26.00 17.86 5.77
N GLU A 630 26.34 17.64 7.05
CA GLU A 630 25.37 17.18 8.06
C GLU A 630 24.30 18.21 8.37
N GLU A 631 24.66 19.50 8.36
CA GLU A 631 23.71 20.56 8.67
C GLU A 631 22.64 20.63 7.57
N MET A 632 23.06 20.67 6.31
CA MET A 632 22.14 20.68 5.16
C MET A 632 21.27 19.42 5.16
N PHE A 633 21.84 18.25 5.45
CA PHE A 633 21.11 17.00 5.52
C PHE A 633 20.00 17.02 6.59
N ILE A 634 20.31 17.47 7.82
CA ILE A 634 19.32 17.57 8.90
C ILE A 634 18.23 18.59 8.57
N GLN A 635 18.56 19.72 7.93
CA GLN A 635 17.56 20.67 7.47
C GLN A 635 16.59 20.02 6.46
N ALA A 636 17.11 19.28 5.49
CA ALA A 636 16.29 18.57 4.50
C ALA A 636 15.42 17.49 5.18
N VAL A 637 16.00 16.69 6.07
CA VAL A 637 15.24 15.68 6.84
C VAL A 637 14.12 16.33 7.64
N MET A 638 14.38 17.42 8.37
CA MET A 638 13.34 18.09 9.16
C MET A 638 12.27 18.72 8.28
N LYS A 639 12.63 19.30 7.13
CA LYS A 639 11.66 19.75 6.12
C LYS A 639 10.76 18.59 5.68
N THR A 640 11.36 17.46 5.34
CA THR A 640 10.66 16.27 4.83
C THR A 640 9.70 15.70 5.87
N VAL A 641 10.18 15.39 7.09
CA VAL A 641 9.37 14.73 8.12
C VAL A 641 8.26 15.60 8.66
N THR A 642 8.40 16.92 8.56
CA THR A 642 7.38 17.90 8.97
C THR A 642 6.60 18.50 7.81
N LYS A 643 6.83 18.02 6.57
CA LYS A 643 6.25 18.59 5.33
C LYS A 643 6.36 20.11 5.28
N GLY A 644 7.55 20.61 5.61
CA GLY A 644 7.87 22.04 5.55
C GLY A 644 7.34 22.88 6.72
N SER A 645 6.74 22.28 7.75
CA SER A 645 6.25 23.04 8.91
C SER A 645 7.36 23.51 9.83
N ALA A 646 8.47 22.77 9.94
CA ALA A 646 9.66 23.19 10.67
C ALA A 646 10.51 24.13 9.82
N LYS A 647 10.94 25.25 10.43
CA LYS A 647 11.85 26.23 9.80
C LYS A 647 13.18 26.20 10.53
N ARG A 648 14.24 25.78 9.87
CA ARG A 648 15.61 25.64 10.40
C ARG A 648 15.65 24.88 11.72
N ALA A 649 16.06 23.64 11.67
CA ALA A 649 16.18 22.78 12.84
C ALA A 649 17.62 22.82 13.40
N TYR A 650 17.74 22.81 14.71
CA TYR A 650 19.02 22.79 15.44
C TYR A 650 19.04 21.58 16.37
N ILE A 651 20.15 20.83 16.36
CA ILE A 651 20.36 19.73 17.31
C ILE A 651 20.71 20.34 18.67
N GLU A 652 19.87 20.11 19.67
CA GLU A 652 20.10 20.61 21.03
C GLU A 652 20.99 19.65 21.84
N THR A 653 20.62 18.38 21.83
CA THR A 653 21.38 17.35 22.56
C THR A 653 21.18 15.98 21.88
N CYS A 654 22.25 15.16 21.92
CA CYS A 654 22.15 13.74 21.65
C CYS A 654 22.51 12.94 22.91
N ALA A 655 21.61 12.12 23.42
CA ALA A 655 21.81 11.34 24.64
C ALA A 655 22.88 10.23 24.49
N CYS A 656 23.25 9.87 23.26
CA CYS A 656 24.25 8.84 22.96
C CYS A 656 25.70 9.29 23.31
N ALA A 657 26.00 10.59 23.22
CA ALA A 657 27.35 11.09 23.36
C ALA A 657 27.92 10.99 24.80
N LYS A 658 27.09 10.75 25.80
CA LYS A 658 27.50 10.74 27.22
C LYS A 658 27.96 9.37 27.75
N ARG A 659 27.91 8.29 26.97
CA ARG A 659 28.29 6.93 27.43
C ARG A 659 29.47 6.31 26.68
N ALA A 660 30.09 7.02 25.78
CA ALA A 660 31.26 6.55 25.00
C ALA A 660 32.59 7.16 25.47
N SER A 661 32.63 7.89 26.62
CA SER A 661 33.85 8.40 27.25
C SER A 661 34.23 7.58 28.48
#